data_46869a75c723a7b9c0f6bb6dde3a332c
#
_entry.id   46869a75c723a7b9c0f6bb6dde3a332c
#
_cell.length_a   1.000
_cell.length_b   1.000
_cell.length_c   1.000
_cell.angle_alpha   90.00
_cell.angle_beta   90.00
_cell.angle_gamma   90.00
#
_symmetry.space_group_name_H-M   'P 1'
#
loop_
_entity.id
_entity.type
_entity.pdbx_description
1 polymer ?
#
loop_
_entity_poly.entity_id
_entity_poly.type
_entity_poly.pdbx_seq_one_letter_code
_entity_poly.pdbx_strand_id
1 'polypeptide(L)'
;MVGLVILFGWSSLHAQINVDRVMLMGRNAMYYEDYVLSIQRFNMVINAKPHLAEPYFYRGLAKFYLEDYAGANQDVSMAISRNPYSENYYVLRGLCRIHLTQYDLAEHDYSKAIDINPLNEDCWHNIVLCQMELNAFQRADSCLNIMLKKWPKKSDNYTLMAQVKMGEKDTVKAEKWVDKALDVNQYDGSALTMKAQMLLQRNKFKDGESYLDRAIVQRPRQADLYLNRALARYNQENLRGAMDDYDATLEINPTSFLGHYNRALLRAQVGDDNRAIEDFNFVIEKEPDNHIAIYNRAILLNNIGDYKGSMRDLTLLINEYPQFWDGYLMRAQIRRKLGDVYGAERDEFKVTKARIEGVKKTKSKKKTRKQDDKDLADYNKLVENDEQEGTTEYASEYRGKVQQRKVALQLMPLYVLSFYEMQSSLTNYTPYIAQVEKMNEERKLGVRLYVSNTDKVSTDETVKMLFDDINYLTDKLDQGTNIATTALMRRAIDYYHVRDFESGLADMDSVIANSPDNMVAYMVRGQMQYAQICVDHPELVQIDKAPLSPSNDVRMVLNNIVQDYGNVIRLDKTHPFGYFNRANIYILLHDYDLAVNDYTKALSIDGTFADAYFNRGIANILQGKKAEGLADLSQAGELGLYSAYSLIKQYSK
;
A
#
# COMPACT_ATOMS: atom_id res chain seq x y z
N MET A 1 42.80 4.94 64.95
CA MET A 1 42.79 4.48 63.54
C MET A 1 41.41 4.76 62.93
N VAL A 2 41.32 5.80 62.10
CA VAL A 2 40.08 6.21 61.46
C VAL A 2 40.11 5.59 60.05
N GLY A 3 39.22 4.66 59.81
CA GLY A 3 39.10 4.01 58.51
C GLY A 3 38.36 4.92 57.55
N LEU A 4 39.01 5.33 56.46
CA LEU A 4 38.46 6.08 55.33
C LEU A 4 37.70 5.08 54.41
N VAL A 5 36.38 5.12 54.44
CA VAL A 5 35.54 4.39 53.45
C VAL A 5 35.50 5.23 52.20
N ILE A 6 36.23 4.82 51.15
CA ILE A 6 36.14 5.42 49.83
C ILE A 6 34.90 4.80 49.12
N LEU A 7 33.83 5.56 49.07
CA LEU A 7 32.67 5.29 48.19
C LEU A 7 33.06 5.57 46.74
N PHE A 8 33.41 4.52 46.00
CA PHE A 8 33.46 4.60 44.55
C PHE A 8 32.02 4.70 44.00
N GLY A 9 31.60 5.94 43.78
CA GLY A 9 30.40 6.17 42.94
C GLY A 9 30.68 5.71 41.52
N TRP A 10 30.01 4.68 41.08
CA TRP A 10 29.93 4.34 39.68
C TRP A 10 29.12 5.43 38.95
N SER A 11 29.83 6.48 38.51
CA SER A 11 29.32 7.34 37.48
C SER A 11 29.32 6.55 36.17
N SER A 12 28.17 6.05 35.76
CA SER A 12 27.98 5.58 34.40
C SER A 12 28.31 6.74 33.46
N LEU A 13 29.45 6.65 32.79
CA LEU A 13 29.83 7.53 31.68
C LEU A 13 28.86 7.22 30.53
N HIS A 14 27.70 7.84 30.58
CA HIS A 14 26.85 7.95 29.39
C HIS A 14 27.61 8.86 28.41
N ALA A 15 28.11 8.30 27.33
CA ALA A 15 28.70 9.09 26.26
C ALA A 15 27.67 10.13 25.84
N GLN A 16 27.94 11.40 26.15
CA GLN A 16 27.01 12.50 25.92
C GLN A 16 26.87 12.64 24.40
N ILE A 17 25.71 12.25 23.85
CA ILE A 17 25.42 12.36 22.40
C ILE A 17 25.51 13.85 22.03
N ASN A 18 26.38 14.18 21.10
CA ASN A 18 26.39 15.52 20.52
C ASN A 18 25.13 15.70 19.62
N VAL A 19 24.12 16.28 20.25
CA VAL A 19 22.79 16.46 19.63
C VAL A 19 22.87 17.25 18.33
N ASP A 20 23.63 18.34 18.29
CA ASP A 20 23.76 19.21 17.11
C ASP A 20 24.37 18.44 15.93
N ARG A 21 25.39 17.62 16.22
CA ARG A 21 26.01 16.76 15.21
C ARG A 21 25.06 15.71 14.68
N VAL A 22 24.28 15.06 15.55
CA VAL A 22 23.30 14.02 15.12
C VAL A 22 22.14 14.66 14.36
N MET A 23 21.65 15.84 14.77
CA MET A 23 20.67 16.62 14.03
C MET A 23 21.17 16.96 12.61
N LEU A 24 22.43 17.42 12.49
CA LEU A 24 23.03 17.70 11.18
C LEU A 24 23.14 16.44 10.32
N MET A 25 23.54 15.30 10.91
CA MET A 25 23.59 14.02 10.18
C MET A 25 22.20 13.58 9.69
N GLY A 26 21.16 13.77 10.50
CA GLY A 26 19.78 13.49 10.12
C GLY A 26 19.30 14.38 8.96
N ARG A 27 19.58 15.69 9.02
CA ARG A 27 19.25 16.62 7.93
C ARG A 27 20.03 16.33 6.64
N ASN A 28 21.30 15.95 6.76
CA ASN A 28 22.09 15.54 5.60
C ASN A 28 21.53 14.26 4.96
N ALA A 29 21.12 13.28 5.76
CA ALA A 29 20.45 12.08 5.24
C ALA A 29 19.17 12.44 4.47
N MET A 30 18.36 13.40 4.97
CA MET A 30 17.19 13.91 4.23
C MET A 30 17.57 14.57 2.91
N TYR A 31 18.63 15.38 2.90
CA TYR A 31 19.11 16.03 1.67
C TYR A 31 19.50 15.02 0.58
N TYR A 32 20.08 13.88 0.98
CA TYR A 32 20.37 12.76 0.09
C TYR A 32 19.20 11.77 -0.07
N GLU A 33 18.00 12.15 0.36
CA GLU A 33 16.78 11.35 0.28
C GLU A 33 16.84 9.98 1.02
N ASP A 34 17.81 9.82 1.93
CA ASP A 34 17.87 8.66 2.82
C ASP A 34 16.99 8.92 4.05
N TYR A 35 15.68 8.86 3.84
CA TYR A 35 14.68 9.16 4.87
C TYR A 35 14.72 8.19 6.04
N VAL A 36 15.09 6.95 5.78
CA VAL A 36 15.21 5.92 6.80
C VAL A 36 16.38 6.21 7.77
N LEU A 37 17.56 6.48 7.22
CA LEU A 37 18.71 6.90 8.04
C LEU A 37 18.40 8.19 8.82
N SER A 38 17.67 9.11 8.19
CA SER A 38 17.21 10.34 8.80
C SER A 38 16.34 10.07 10.04
N ILE A 39 15.35 9.17 9.94
CA ILE A 39 14.49 8.75 11.05
C ILE A 39 15.33 8.16 12.20
N GLN A 40 16.31 7.30 11.90
CA GLN A 40 17.21 6.76 12.92
C GLN A 40 17.96 7.85 13.68
N ARG A 41 18.52 8.84 12.98
CA ARG A 41 19.25 9.93 13.59
C ARG A 41 18.35 10.78 14.48
N PHE A 42 17.14 11.10 14.02
CA PHE A 42 16.19 11.85 14.83
C PHE A 42 15.67 11.05 16.03
N ASN A 43 15.51 9.72 15.93
CA ASN A 43 15.21 8.85 17.07
C ASN A 43 16.29 8.95 18.16
N MET A 44 17.58 8.95 17.77
CA MET A 44 18.67 9.12 18.72
C MET A 44 18.58 10.45 19.49
N VAL A 45 18.19 11.53 18.77
CA VAL A 45 18.02 12.85 19.40
C VAL A 45 16.79 12.88 20.30
N ILE A 46 15.66 12.33 19.84
CA ILE A 46 14.41 12.27 20.62
C ILE A 46 14.62 11.49 21.91
N ASN A 47 15.32 10.36 21.87
CA ASN A 47 15.61 9.56 23.04
C ASN A 47 16.52 10.31 24.04
N ALA A 48 17.50 11.07 23.54
CA ALA A 48 18.41 11.84 24.39
C ALA A 48 17.76 13.13 24.93
N LYS A 49 16.94 13.81 24.13
CA LYS A 49 16.32 15.10 24.46
C LYS A 49 14.85 15.16 23.97
N PRO A 50 13.91 14.48 24.62
CA PRO A 50 12.52 14.36 24.18
C PRO A 50 11.72 15.67 24.25
N HIS A 51 12.25 16.73 24.85
CA HIS A 51 11.61 18.05 24.95
C HIS A 51 11.84 18.93 23.72
N LEU A 52 12.77 18.59 22.83
CA LEU A 52 13.05 19.35 21.62
C LEU A 52 11.94 19.13 20.58
N ALA A 53 11.45 20.20 19.95
CA ALA A 53 10.43 20.13 18.91
C ALA A 53 11.01 19.71 17.54
N GLU A 54 12.18 20.23 17.22
CA GLU A 54 12.80 20.12 15.89
C GLU A 54 13.02 18.67 15.42
N PRO A 55 13.54 17.73 16.23
CA PRO A 55 13.74 16.36 15.79
C PRO A 55 12.44 15.62 15.47
N TYR A 56 11.34 15.91 16.16
CA TYR A 56 10.02 15.38 15.81
C TYR A 56 9.53 15.93 14.47
N PHE A 57 9.71 17.23 14.23
CA PHE A 57 9.34 17.82 12.94
C PHE A 57 10.09 17.19 11.77
N TYR A 58 11.42 17.05 11.86
CA TYR A 58 12.19 16.43 10.78
C TYR A 58 11.91 14.94 10.64
N ARG A 59 11.64 14.21 11.74
CA ARG A 59 11.21 12.82 11.64
C ARG A 59 9.83 12.71 10.96
N GLY A 60 8.90 13.57 11.31
CA GLY A 60 7.62 13.68 10.64
C GLY A 60 7.75 14.01 9.16
N LEU A 61 8.67 14.92 8.79
CA LEU A 61 8.94 15.26 7.41
C LEU A 61 9.55 14.06 6.63
N ALA A 62 10.46 13.30 7.25
CA ALA A 62 11.00 12.09 6.65
C ALA A 62 9.92 11.02 6.42
N LYS A 63 9.01 10.83 7.39
CA LYS A 63 7.86 9.94 7.25
C LYS A 63 6.89 10.40 6.16
N PHE A 64 6.66 11.70 6.04
CA PHE A 64 5.83 12.28 4.98
C PHE A 64 6.37 11.89 3.58
N TYR A 65 7.68 11.99 3.36
CA TYR A 65 8.30 11.55 2.11
C TYR A 65 8.26 10.04 1.88
N LEU A 66 8.10 9.25 2.94
CA LEU A 66 7.85 7.80 2.86
C LEU A 66 6.35 7.47 2.73
N GLU A 67 5.49 8.46 2.56
CA GLU A 67 4.03 8.32 2.46
C GLU A 67 3.37 7.81 3.76
N ASP A 68 4.09 7.80 4.89
CA ASP A 68 3.55 7.54 6.23
C ASP A 68 2.92 8.81 6.80
N TYR A 69 1.79 9.22 6.23
CA TYR A 69 1.10 10.46 6.62
C TYR A 69 0.54 10.42 8.04
N ALA A 70 0.14 9.25 8.52
CA ALA A 70 -0.39 9.07 9.87
C ALA A 70 0.72 9.22 10.93
N GLY A 71 1.86 8.55 10.75
CA GLY A 71 3.02 8.69 11.62
C GLY A 71 3.63 10.10 11.55
N ALA A 72 3.65 10.72 10.37
CA ALA A 72 4.08 12.10 10.20
C ALA A 72 3.17 13.08 10.98
N ASN A 73 1.84 12.92 10.88
CA ASN A 73 0.87 13.74 11.62
C ASN A 73 1.06 13.64 13.14
N GLN A 74 1.38 12.45 13.67
CA GLN A 74 1.67 12.25 15.09
C GLN A 74 2.94 12.98 15.50
N ASP A 75 4.04 12.79 14.76
CA ASP A 75 5.33 13.44 15.05
C ASP A 75 5.22 14.97 15.01
N VAL A 76 4.57 15.51 13.98
CA VAL A 76 4.39 16.96 13.87
C VAL A 76 3.49 17.49 14.99
N SER A 77 2.48 16.72 15.43
CA SER A 77 1.70 17.08 16.62
C SER A 77 2.53 17.13 17.89
N MET A 78 3.50 16.21 18.02
CA MET A 78 4.49 16.26 19.12
C MET A 78 5.40 17.49 18.99
N ALA A 79 5.81 17.88 17.79
CA ALA A 79 6.58 19.11 17.57
C ALA A 79 5.79 20.36 17.96
N ILE A 80 4.52 20.47 17.54
CA ILE A 80 3.62 21.59 17.87
C ILE A 80 3.41 21.71 19.40
N SER A 81 3.22 20.57 20.08
CA SER A 81 3.05 20.58 21.55
C SER A 81 4.24 21.15 22.32
N ARG A 82 5.44 21.10 21.71
CA ARG A 82 6.69 21.61 22.29
C ARG A 82 7.01 23.03 21.85
N ASN A 83 6.67 23.36 20.63
CA ASN A 83 6.85 24.72 20.09
C ASN A 83 5.65 25.08 19.17
N PRO A 84 4.62 25.77 19.68
CA PRO A 84 3.44 26.14 18.90
C PRO A 84 3.61 27.36 17.99
N TYR A 85 4.82 27.97 17.93
CA TYR A 85 5.06 29.22 17.22
C TYR A 85 5.73 29.02 15.85
N SER A 86 5.91 27.81 15.36
CA SER A 86 6.49 27.53 14.06
C SER A 86 5.39 27.27 13.02
N GLU A 87 5.29 28.12 12.02
CA GLU A 87 4.31 27.96 10.93
C GLU A 87 4.53 26.64 10.17
N ASN A 88 5.80 26.25 9.95
CA ASN A 88 6.15 25.04 9.19
C ASN A 88 5.56 23.75 9.80
N TYR A 89 5.36 23.74 11.11
CA TYR A 89 4.78 22.56 11.77
C TYR A 89 3.31 22.42 11.43
N TYR A 90 2.56 23.51 11.43
CA TYR A 90 1.15 23.49 11.03
C TYR A 90 1.01 23.22 9.53
N VAL A 91 1.90 23.77 8.70
CA VAL A 91 1.92 23.51 7.24
C VAL A 91 2.10 22.03 6.97
N LEU A 92 3.12 21.39 7.55
CA LEU A 92 3.36 19.98 7.34
C LEU A 92 2.23 19.11 7.89
N ARG A 93 1.66 19.45 9.07
CA ARG A 93 0.53 18.69 9.60
C ARG A 93 -0.74 18.86 8.74
N GLY A 94 -0.97 20.04 8.22
CA GLY A 94 -2.04 20.30 7.25
C GLY A 94 -1.89 19.45 5.98
N LEU A 95 -0.67 19.38 5.43
CA LEU A 95 -0.39 18.49 4.28
C LEU A 95 -0.65 17.01 4.62
N CYS A 96 -0.19 16.52 5.77
CA CYS A 96 -0.48 15.16 6.21
C CYS A 96 -2.00 14.90 6.28
N ARG A 97 -2.76 15.86 6.83
CA ARG A 97 -4.21 15.76 6.98
C ARG A 97 -4.96 15.77 5.65
N ILE A 98 -4.45 16.51 4.64
CA ILE A 98 -5.00 16.45 3.27
C ILE A 98 -4.87 15.03 2.72
N HIS A 99 -3.69 14.42 2.81
CA HIS A 99 -3.49 13.03 2.37
C HIS A 99 -4.32 12.00 3.17
N LEU A 100 -4.69 12.34 4.40
CA LEU A 100 -5.60 11.55 5.24
C LEU A 100 -7.08 11.93 5.04
N THR A 101 -7.41 12.75 4.04
CA THR A 101 -8.77 13.26 3.74
C THR A 101 -9.45 13.98 4.92
N GLN A 102 -8.67 14.50 5.87
CA GLN A 102 -9.12 15.23 7.06
C GLN A 102 -9.11 16.74 6.78
N TYR A 103 -9.89 17.17 5.79
CA TYR A 103 -9.85 18.53 5.25
C TYR A 103 -10.23 19.63 6.24
N ASP A 104 -11.15 19.37 7.15
CA ASP A 104 -11.55 20.30 8.23
C ASP A 104 -10.41 20.57 9.21
N LEU A 105 -9.67 19.53 9.58
CA LEU A 105 -8.50 19.65 10.45
C LEU A 105 -7.31 20.28 9.72
N ALA A 106 -7.16 20.02 8.41
CA ALA A 106 -6.15 20.65 7.59
C ALA A 106 -6.40 22.16 7.45
N GLU A 107 -7.65 22.58 7.17
CA GLU A 107 -8.05 24.00 7.13
C GLU A 107 -7.71 24.72 8.45
N HIS A 108 -7.97 24.06 9.59
CA HIS A 108 -7.62 24.61 10.91
C HIS A 108 -6.10 24.82 11.06
N ASP A 109 -5.28 23.83 10.63
CA ASP A 109 -3.83 23.97 10.70
C ASP A 109 -3.31 25.10 9.81
N TYR A 110 -3.77 25.18 8.56
CA TYR A 110 -3.36 26.29 7.69
C TYR A 110 -3.83 27.64 8.22
N SER A 111 -5.00 27.70 8.88
CA SER A 111 -5.45 28.92 9.56
C SER A 111 -4.49 29.31 10.67
N LYS A 112 -3.98 28.33 11.44
CA LYS A 112 -2.93 28.60 12.45
C LYS A 112 -1.61 29.04 11.82
N ALA A 113 -1.25 28.46 10.68
CA ALA A 113 -0.05 28.88 9.95
C ALA A 113 -0.14 30.35 9.47
N ILE A 114 -1.29 30.79 8.93
CA ILE A 114 -1.49 32.18 8.51
C ILE A 114 -1.66 33.15 9.67
N ASP A 115 -2.11 32.70 10.86
CA ASP A 115 -2.06 33.52 12.08
C ASP A 115 -0.62 33.89 12.46
N ILE A 116 0.35 32.97 12.21
CA ILE A 116 1.76 33.17 12.48
C ILE A 116 2.44 33.95 11.34
N ASN A 117 2.18 33.55 10.10
CA ASN A 117 2.73 34.20 8.89
C ASN A 117 1.60 34.50 7.87
N PRO A 118 0.96 35.68 7.97
CA PRO A 118 -0.14 36.08 7.09
C PRO A 118 0.24 36.21 5.61
N LEU A 119 1.55 36.19 5.27
CA LEU A 119 2.04 36.35 3.90
C LEU A 119 2.34 35.01 3.22
N ASN A 120 2.16 33.87 3.90
CA ASN A 120 2.32 32.56 3.31
C ASN A 120 1.15 32.27 2.36
N GLU A 121 1.38 32.50 1.07
CA GLU A 121 0.39 32.36 0.00
C GLU A 121 -0.07 30.89 -0.16
N ASP A 122 0.84 29.94 0.00
CA ASP A 122 0.53 28.51 -0.12
C ASP A 122 -0.49 28.04 0.93
N CYS A 123 -0.41 28.58 2.16
CA CYS A 123 -1.38 28.29 3.20
C CYS A 123 -2.79 28.80 2.84
N TRP A 124 -2.88 30.00 2.25
CA TRP A 124 -4.14 30.56 1.78
C TRP A 124 -4.74 29.70 0.66
N HIS A 125 -3.93 29.25 -0.31
CA HIS A 125 -4.36 28.34 -1.36
C HIS A 125 -4.88 27.03 -0.78
N ASN A 126 -4.12 26.42 0.14
CA ASN A 126 -4.51 25.16 0.75
C ASN A 126 -5.80 25.27 1.59
N ILE A 127 -6.05 26.41 2.25
CA ILE A 127 -7.33 26.67 2.92
C ILE A 127 -8.48 26.62 1.90
N VAL A 128 -8.32 27.29 0.75
CA VAL A 128 -9.35 27.30 -0.30
C VAL A 128 -9.59 25.90 -0.84
N LEU A 129 -8.52 25.13 -1.11
CA LEU A 129 -8.65 23.74 -1.57
C LEU A 129 -9.39 22.87 -0.54
N CYS A 130 -9.04 22.97 0.74
CA CYS A 130 -9.76 22.24 1.80
C CYS A 130 -11.25 22.63 1.85
N GLN A 131 -11.56 23.92 1.69
CA GLN A 131 -12.94 24.41 1.68
C GLN A 131 -13.71 23.92 0.45
N MET A 132 -13.05 23.77 -0.71
CA MET A 132 -13.65 23.19 -1.91
C MET A 132 -13.97 21.71 -1.70
N GLU A 133 -13.04 20.92 -1.17
CA GLU A 133 -13.26 19.50 -0.84
C GLU A 133 -14.42 19.30 0.16
N LEU A 134 -14.57 20.23 1.08
CA LEU A 134 -15.69 20.26 2.04
C LEU A 134 -17.00 20.82 1.44
N ASN A 135 -17.01 21.17 0.14
CA ASN A 135 -18.13 21.87 -0.53
C ASN A 135 -18.52 23.20 0.13
N ALA A 136 -17.61 23.82 0.88
CA ALA A 136 -17.84 25.07 1.60
C ALA A 136 -17.53 26.31 0.70
N PHE A 137 -18.11 26.34 -0.49
CA PHE A 137 -17.80 27.33 -1.54
C PHE A 137 -17.93 28.78 -1.10
N GLN A 138 -18.86 29.11 -0.22
CA GLN A 138 -19.03 30.49 0.31
C GLN A 138 -17.81 30.91 1.17
N ARG A 139 -17.23 30.00 1.93
CA ARG A 139 -16.00 30.26 2.71
C ARG A 139 -14.81 30.43 1.77
N ALA A 140 -14.71 29.58 0.76
CA ALA A 140 -13.69 29.65 -0.27
C ALA A 140 -13.74 31.00 -1.03
N ASP A 141 -14.92 31.44 -1.42
CA ASP A 141 -15.15 32.75 -2.05
C ASP A 141 -14.66 33.91 -1.15
N SER A 142 -15.02 33.86 0.14
CA SER A 142 -14.60 34.88 1.11
C SER A 142 -13.09 34.90 1.29
N CYS A 143 -12.45 33.74 1.38
CA CYS A 143 -11.00 33.59 1.48
C CYS A 143 -10.31 34.15 0.24
N LEU A 144 -10.77 33.78 -0.96
CA LEU A 144 -10.23 34.25 -2.23
C LEU A 144 -10.39 35.77 -2.42
N ASN A 145 -11.47 36.36 -1.95
CA ASN A 145 -11.63 37.82 -1.99
C ASN A 145 -10.57 38.54 -1.14
N ILE A 146 -10.08 37.92 -0.06
CA ILE A 146 -8.93 38.46 0.70
C ILE A 146 -7.66 38.27 -0.09
N MET A 147 -7.43 37.10 -0.69
CA MET A 147 -6.24 36.82 -1.50
C MET A 147 -6.12 37.74 -2.69
N LEU A 148 -7.21 38.00 -3.42
CA LEU A 148 -7.24 38.91 -4.57
C LEU A 148 -6.89 40.35 -4.19
N LYS A 149 -7.24 40.79 -2.98
CA LYS A 149 -6.83 42.11 -2.46
C LYS A 149 -5.35 42.16 -2.09
N LYS A 150 -4.83 41.04 -1.50
CA LYS A 150 -3.42 40.96 -1.09
C LYS A 150 -2.48 40.78 -2.29
N TRP A 151 -2.87 39.96 -3.27
CA TRP A 151 -2.05 39.56 -4.41
C TRP A 151 -2.79 39.74 -5.75
N PRO A 152 -3.13 40.99 -6.15
CA PRO A 152 -3.97 41.25 -7.35
C PRO A 152 -3.29 40.91 -8.68
N LYS A 153 -1.97 40.70 -8.70
CA LYS A 153 -1.20 40.35 -9.91
C LYS A 153 -0.94 38.84 -10.08
N LYS A 154 -1.54 38.01 -9.20
CA LYS A 154 -1.42 36.56 -9.27
C LYS A 154 -2.62 35.95 -10.00
N SER A 155 -2.40 35.48 -11.22
CA SER A 155 -3.45 34.87 -12.04
C SER A 155 -4.05 33.63 -11.39
N ASP A 156 -3.26 32.83 -10.66
CA ASP A 156 -3.70 31.61 -10.01
C ASP A 156 -4.86 31.85 -9.03
N ASN A 157 -4.91 33.01 -8.33
CA ASN A 157 -5.99 33.37 -7.44
C ASN A 157 -7.33 33.57 -8.20
N TYR A 158 -7.28 34.12 -9.42
CA TYR A 158 -8.45 34.26 -10.28
C TYR A 158 -8.89 32.91 -10.85
N THR A 159 -7.93 32.08 -11.22
CA THR A 159 -8.21 30.72 -11.71
C THR A 159 -8.85 29.86 -10.60
N LEU A 160 -8.35 29.94 -9.38
CA LEU A 160 -8.93 29.25 -8.23
C LEU A 160 -10.35 29.76 -7.91
N MET A 161 -10.61 31.11 -8.05
CA MET A 161 -11.95 31.66 -7.96
C MET A 161 -12.87 31.07 -9.04
N ALA A 162 -12.37 30.90 -10.26
CA ALA A 162 -13.15 30.28 -11.33
C ALA A 162 -13.50 28.81 -10.97
N GLN A 163 -12.58 28.04 -10.40
CA GLN A 163 -12.84 26.66 -9.92
C GLN A 163 -13.91 26.64 -8.83
N VAL A 164 -13.85 27.56 -7.87
CA VAL A 164 -14.92 27.68 -6.83
C VAL A 164 -16.27 27.94 -7.49
N LYS A 165 -16.34 28.83 -8.50
CA LYS A 165 -17.60 29.12 -9.21
C LYS A 165 -18.08 27.93 -10.05
N MET A 166 -17.16 27.11 -10.58
CA MET A 166 -17.51 25.83 -11.22
C MET A 166 -18.13 24.85 -10.20
N GLY A 167 -17.55 24.74 -9.00
CA GLY A 167 -18.12 23.93 -7.91
C GLY A 167 -19.50 24.39 -7.49
N GLU A 168 -19.79 25.69 -7.50
CA GLU A 168 -21.12 26.28 -7.31
C GLU A 168 -22.06 26.04 -8.51
N LYS A 169 -21.58 25.43 -9.60
CA LYS A 169 -22.29 25.24 -10.89
C LYS A 169 -22.64 26.56 -11.60
N ASP A 170 -22.00 27.66 -11.26
CA ASP A 170 -22.15 28.97 -11.93
C ASP A 170 -21.08 29.14 -13.01
N THR A 171 -21.28 28.44 -14.13
CA THR A 171 -20.33 28.46 -15.26
C THR A 171 -20.15 29.82 -15.88
N VAL A 172 -21.18 30.71 -15.80
CA VAL A 172 -21.11 32.07 -16.33
C VAL A 172 -20.16 32.95 -15.52
N LYS A 173 -20.23 32.86 -14.18
CA LYS A 173 -19.27 33.57 -13.33
C LYS A 173 -17.89 32.96 -13.41
N ALA A 174 -17.80 31.63 -13.47
CA ALA A 174 -16.52 30.96 -13.65
C ALA A 174 -15.78 31.46 -14.88
N GLU A 175 -16.46 31.56 -16.04
CA GLU A 175 -15.85 32.06 -17.26
C GLU A 175 -15.30 33.49 -17.13
N LYS A 176 -16.05 34.38 -16.48
CA LYS A 176 -15.60 35.75 -16.21
C LYS A 176 -14.32 35.81 -15.37
N TRP A 177 -14.17 34.84 -14.43
CA TRP A 177 -12.98 34.78 -13.61
C TRP A 177 -11.80 34.17 -14.37
N VAL A 178 -12.03 33.21 -15.28
CA VAL A 178 -11.01 32.72 -16.21
C VAL A 178 -10.53 33.83 -17.12
N ASP A 179 -11.44 34.64 -17.67
CA ASP A 179 -11.05 35.78 -18.54
C ASP A 179 -10.18 36.76 -17.75
N LYS A 180 -10.54 37.09 -16.50
CA LYS A 180 -9.70 37.94 -15.64
C LYS A 180 -8.34 37.32 -15.34
N ALA A 181 -8.24 36.01 -15.14
CA ALA A 181 -6.96 35.34 -14.96
C ALA A 181 -6.07 35.51 -16.20
N LEU A 182 -6.65 35.36 -17.39
CA LEU A 182 -5.95 35.56 -18.67
C LEU A 182 -5.60 37.03 -18.94
N ASP A 183 -6.39 37.98 -18.45
CA ASP A 183 -6.05 39.42 -18.50
C ASP A 183 -4.83 39.75 -17.64
N VAL A 184 -4.68 39.09 -16.48
CA VAL A 184 -3.54 39.25 -15.57
C VAL A 184 -2.32 38.51 -16.11
N ASN A 185 -2.48 37.29 -16.61
CA ASN A 185 -1.42 36.48 -17.20
C ASN A 185 -1.98 35.66 -18.38
N GLN A 186 -1.72 36.15 -19.59
CA GLN A 186 -2.17 35.49 -20.82
C GLN A 186 -1.54 34.10 -21.05
N TYR A 187 -0.51 33.73 -20.29
CA TYR A 187 0.19 32.44 -20.35
C TYR A 187 -0.13 31.52 -19.17
N ASP A 188 -1.14 31.85 -18.38
CA ASP A 188 -1.59 30.97 -17.31
C ASP A 188 -2.15 29.65 -17.88
N GLY A 189 -1.37 28.55 -17.72
CA GLY A 189 -1.70 27.26 -18.28
C GLY A 189 -3.01 26.68 -17.73
N SER A 190 -3.33 26.94 -16.46
CA SER A 190 -4.57 26.49 -15.83
C SER A 190 -5.78 27.25 -16.37
N ALA A 191 -5.69 28.58 -16.48
CA ALA A 191 -6.73 29.41 -17.06
C ALA A 191 -6.97 29.09 -18.54
N LEU A 192 -5.88 28.88 -19.32
CA LEU A 192 -5.99 28.44 -20.72
C LEU A 192 -6.72 27.11 -20.85
N THR A 193 -6.38 26.14 -20.00
CA THR A 193 -7.03 24.82 -20.00
C THR A 193 -8.51 24.95 -19.65
N MET A 194 -8.86 25.67 -18.60
CA MET A 194 -10.28 25.87 -18.21
C MET A 194 -11.06 26.59 -19.32
N LYS A 195 -10.48 27.61 -19.97
CA LYS A 195 -11.14 28.29 -21.09
C LYS A 195 -11.39 27.35 -22.23
N ALA A 196 -10.40 26.52 -22.59
CA ALA A 196 -10.55 25.51 -23.63
C ALA A 196 -11.69 24.53 -23.29
N GLN A 197 -11.70 23.97 -22.08
CA GLN A 197 -12.75 23.04 -21.64
C GLN A 197 -14.14 23.66 -21.75
N MET A 198 -14.33 24.91 -21.29
CA MET A 198 -15.59 25.63 -21.41
C MET A 198 -16.03 25.81 -22.87
N LEU A 199 -15.08 26.05 -23.79
CA LEU A 199 -15.35 26.18 -25.22
C LEU A 199 -15.74 24.83 -25.85
N LEU A 200 -15.02 23.76 -25.50
CA LEU A 200 -15.31 22.39 -25.98
C LEU A 200 -16.69 21.92 -25.52
N GLN A 201 -17.08 22.18 -24.29
CA GLN A 201 -18.42 21.87 -23.76
C GLN A 201 -19.54 22.58 -24.55
N ARG A 202 -19.23 23.72 -25.17
CA ARG A 202 -20.15 24.48 -26.03
C ARG A 202 -20.00 24.14 -27.52
N ASN A 203 -19.30 23.06 -27.85
CA ASN A 203 -18.99 22.63 -29.22
C ASN A 203 -18.21 23.66 -30.04
N LYS A 204 -17.49 24.61 -29.39
CA LYS A 204 -16.61 25.57 -30.06
C LYS A 204 -15.21 24.97 -30.21
N PHE A 205 -15.10 23.90 -30.98
CA PHE A 205 -13.89 23.06 -31.04
C PHE A 205 -12.67 23.83 -31.58
N LYS A 206 -12.84 24.67 -32.59
CA LYS A 206 -11.75 25.46 -33.17
C LYS A 206 -11.15 26.47 -32.19
N ASP A 207 -12.01 27.16 -31.43
CA ASP A 207 -11.57 28.12 -30.44
C ASP A 207 -10.91 27.36 -29.27
N GLY A 208 -11.51 26.24 -28.83
CA GLY A 208 -10.95 25.38 -27.79
C GLY A 208 -9.56 24.84 -28.15
N GLU A 209 -9.36 24.37 -29.40
CA GLU A 209 -8.05 23.93 -29.90
C GLU A 209 -7.00 25.01 -29.79
N SER A 210 -7.33 26.27 -30.18
CA SER A 210 -6.40 27.39 -30.07
C SER A 210 -5.92 27.69 -28.63
N TYR A 211 -6.82 27.55 -27.64
CA TYR A 211 -6.44 27.66 -26.24
C TYR A 211 -5.59 26.50 -25.74
N LEU A 212 -5.88 25.27 -26.22
CA LEU A 212 -5.09 24.08 -25.89
C LEU A 212 -3.69 24.14 -26.49
N ASP A 213 -3.54 24.65 -27.72
CA ASP A 213 -2.22 24.91 -28.33
C ASP A 213 -1.36 25.80 -27.43
N ARG A 214 -1.94 26.89 -26.91
CA ARG A 214 -1.25 27.80 -25.98
C ARG A 214 -0.95 27.12 -24.64
N ALA A 215 -1.88 26.30 -24.11
CA ALA A 215 -1.69 25.56 -22.86
C ALA A 215 -0.57 24.53 -22.98
N ILE A 216 -0.49 23.80 -24.10
CA ILE A 216 0.55 22.81 -24.39
C ILE A 216 1.94 23.45 -24.43
N VAL A 217 2.08 24.66 -24.98
CA VAL A 217 3.34 25.38 -24.97
C VAL A 217 3.83 25.66 -23.55
N GLN A 218 2.90 25.90 -22.60
CA GLN A 218 3.25 26.14 -21.19
C GLN A 218 3.53 24.84 -20.42
N ARG A 219 2.81 23.75 -20.77
CA ARG A 219 2.87 22.48 -20.06
C ARG A 219 2.99 21.30 -21.04
N PRO A 220 4.13 21.15 -21.73
CA PRO A 220 4.27 20.18 -22.84
C PRO A 220 4.26 18.70 -22.38
N ARG A 221 4.36 18.43 -21.08
CA ARG A 221 4.32 17.07 -20.52
C ARG A 221 3.00 16.73 -19.80
N GLN A 222 1.94 17.48 -20.05
CA GLN A 222 0.63 17.22 -19.48
C GLN A 222 -0.24 16.48 -20.51
N ALA A 223 -0.45 15.17 -20.33
CA ALA A 223 -1.14 14.28 -21.26
C ALA A 223 -2.58 14.73 -21.58
N ASP A 224 -3.30 15.24 -20.56
CA ASP A 224 -4.71 15.65 -20.68
C ASP A 224 -4.92 16.77 -21.69
N LEU A 225 -3.91 17.64 -21.87
CA LEU A 225 -4.01 18.74 -22.87
C LEU A 225 -4.05 18.19 -24.28
N TYR A 226 -3.23 17.18 -24.58
CA TYR A 226 -3.23 16.49 -25.87
C TYR A 226 -4.52 15.69 -26.07
N LEU A 227 -4.98 15.01 -25.04
CA LEU A 227 -6.24 14.24 -25.07
C LEU A 227 -7.43 15.14 -25.40
N ASN A 228 -7.54 16.31 -24.73
CA ASN A 228 -8.60 17.27 -25.00
C ASN A 228 -8.46 17.91 -26.39
N ARG A 229 -7.22 18.15 -26.86
CA ARG A 229 -6.99 18.68 -28.22
C ARG A 229 -7.32 17.62 -29.29
N ALA A 230 -7.00 16.35 -29.02
CA ALA A 230 -7.41 15.24 -29.89
C ALA A 230 -8.93 15.20 -30.05
N LEU A 231 -9.68 15.34 -28.96
CA LEU A 231 -11.14 15.42 -28.98
C LEU A 231 -11.63 16.63 -29.80
N ALA A 232 -11.01 17.80 -29.63
CA ALA A 232 -11.35 18.98 -30.42
C ALA A 232 -11.10 18.75 -31.92
N ARG A 233 -9.96 18.17 -32.28
CA ARG A 233 -9.59 17.85 -33.67
C ARG A 233 -10.47 16.78 -34.28
N TYR A 234 -10.81 15.76 -33.52
CA TYR A 234 -11.74 14.70 -33.95
C TYR A 234 -13.09 15.29 -34.35
N ASN A 235 -13.66 16.16 -33.51
CA ASN A 235 -14.94 16.81 -33.80
C ASN A 235 -14.87 17.84 -34.96
N GLN A 236 -13.67 18.23 -35.40
CA GLN A 236 -13.43 19.05 -36.59
C GLN A 236 -13.07 18.19 -37.81
N GLU A 237 -13.24 16.86 -37.74
CA GLU A 237 -12.86 15.90 -38.79
C GLU A 237 -11.35 15.89 -39.11
N ASN A 238 -10.52 16.49 -38.29
CA ASN A 238 -9.07 16.42 -38.40
C ASN A 238 -8.58 15.11 -37.75
N LEU A 239 -8.89 13.98 -38.37
CA LEU A 239 -8.59 12.66 -37.80
C LEU A 239 -7.10 12.37 -37.66
N ARG A 240 -6.28 12.92 -38.59
CA ARG A 240 -4.82 12.77 -38.50
C ARG A 240 -4.24 13.51 -37.29
N GLY A 241 -4.62 14.78 -37.12
CA GLY A 241 -4.16 15.56 -35.98
C GLY A 241 -4.69 15.00 -34.65
N ALA A 242 -5.88 14.41 -34.63
CA ALA A 242 -6.40 13.70 -33.44
C ALA A 242 -5.56 12.46 -33.11
N MET A 243 -5.15 11.67 -34.14
CA MET A 243 -4.30 10.50 -33.95
C MET A 243 -2.93 10.89 -33.38
N ASP A 244 -2.31 11.93 -33.95
CA ASP A 244 -1.01 12.44 -33.48
C ASP A 244 -1.09 12.86 -31.99
N ASP A 245 -2.20 13.47 -31.56
CA ASP A 245 -2.42 13.88 -30.19
C ASP A 245 -2.71 12.71 -29.23
N TYR A 246 -3.45 11.67 -29.68
CA TYR A 246 -3.62 10.46 -28.87
C TYR A 246 -2.29 9.71 -28.70
N ASP A 247 -1.46 9.66 -29.76
CA ASP A 247 -0.13 9.07 -29.66
C ASP A 247 0.76 9.86 -28.67
N ALA A 248 0.75 11.20 -28.73
CA ALA A 248 1.45 12.05 -27.77
C ALA A 248 0.92 11.86 -26.34
N THR A 249 -0.40 11.71 -26.16
CA THR A 249 -1.00 11.40 -24.86
C THR A 249 -0.41 10.13 -24.27
N LEU A 250 -0.31 9.06 -25.06
CA LEU A 250 0.19 7.76 -24.60
C LEU A 250 1.72 7.68 -24.54
N GLU A 251 2.44 8.56 -25.23
CA GLU A 251 3.87 8.73 -25.05
C GLU A 251 4.17 9.37 -23.68
N ILE A 252 3.36 10.34 -23.26
CA ILE A 252 3.51 11.02 -21.95
C ILE A 252 2.94 10.14 -20.82
N ASN A 253 1.77 9.55 -21.01
CA ASN A 253 1.10 8.68 -20.04
C ASN A 253 0.69 7.35 -20.71
N PRO A 254 1.57 6.34 -20.73
CA PRO A 254 1.30 5.03 -21.35
C PRO A 254 0.15 4.25 -20.70
N THR A 255 -0.31 4.68 -19.53
CA THR A 255 -1.40 4.03 -18.79
C THR A 255 -2.73 4.78 -18.90
N SER A 256 -2.80 5.82 -19.73
CA SER A 256 -4.03 6.61 -19.93
C SER A 256 -5.13 5.74 -20.54
N PHE A 257 -6.12 5.40 -19.71
CA PHE A 257 -7.29 4.63 -20.11
C PHE A 257 -8.04 5.30 -21.28
N LEU A 258 -8.36 6.58 -21.14
CA LEU A 258 -9.09 7.34 -22.15
C LEU A 258 -8.25 7.57 -23.42
N GLY A 259 -6.93 7.68 -23.28
CA GLY A 259 -6.01 7.74 -24.40
C GLY A 259 -6.09 6.48 -25.26
N HIS A 260 -5.98 5.30 -24.66
CA HIS A 260 -6.14 4.02 -25.36
C HIS A 260 -7.55 3.84 -25.93
N TYR A 261 -8.58 4.13 -25.13
CA TYR A 261 -9.97 3.95 -25.55
C TYR A 261 -10.31 4.81 -26.78
N ASN A 262 -10.02 6.11 -26.74
CA ASN A 262 -10.33 7.03 -27.83
C ASN A 262 -9.46 6.77 -29.06
N ARG A 263 -8.19 6.40 -28.89
CA ARG A 263 -7.33 5.99 -29.99
C ARG A 263 -7.83 4.72 -30.66
N ALA A 264 -8.32 3.73 -29.88
CA ALA A 264 -8.92 2.52 -30.42
C ALA A 264 -10.15 2.83 -31.29
N LEU A 265 -11.04 3.72 -30.83
CA LEU A 265 -12.20 4.15 -31.60
C LEU A 265 -11.81 4.82 -32.93
N LEU A 266 -10.81 5.73 -32.85
CA LEU A 266 -10.34 6.40 -34.06
C LEU A 266 -9.64 5.43 -35.03
N ARG A 267 -8.81 4.49 -34.53
CA ARG A 267 -8.19 3.44 -35.34
C ARG A 267 -9.23 2.55 -36.03
N ALA A 268 -10.28 2.15 -35.30
CA ALA A 268 -11.40 1.41 -35.84
C ALA A 268 -12.12 2.18 -36.98
N GLN A 269 -12.32 3.48 -36.76
CA GLN A 269 -12.96 4.35 -37.78
C GLN A 269 -12.14 4.49 -39.07
N VAL A 270 -10.81 4.50 -38.97
CA VAL A 270 -9.92 4.59 -40.13
C VAL A 270 -9.53 3.23 -40.71
N GLY A 271 -10.07 2.14 -40.18
CA GLY A 271 -9.88 0.77 -40.69
C GLY A 271 -8.60 0.09 -40.19
N ASP A 272 -7.95 0.60 -39.14
CA ASP A 272 -6.80 -0.03 -38.52
C ASP A 272 -7.24 -0.96 -37.37
N ASP A 273 -8.02 -1.98 -37.74
CA ASP A 273 -8.70 -2.88 -36.81
C ASP A 273 -7.72 -3.61 -35.87
N ASN A 274 -6.54 -4.01 -36.37
CA ASN A 274 -5.57 -4.76 -35.56
C ASN A 274 -5.03 -3.93 -34.40
N ARG A 275 -4.56 -2.71 -34.67
CA ARG A 275 -4.04 -1.82 -33.61
C ARG A 275 -5.16 -1.28 -32.71
N ALA A 276 -6.39 -1.16 -33.22
CA ALA A 276 -7.55 -0.85 -32.40
C ALA A 276 -7.85 -1.97 -31.38
N ILE A 277 -7.73 -3.24 -31.78
CA ILE A 277 -7.89 -4.39 -30.89
C ILE A 277 -6.82 -4.38 -29.78
N GLU A 278 -5.57 -4.02 -30.09
CA GLU A 278 -4.50 -3.90 -29.08
C GLU A 278 -4.84 -2.86 -28.02
N ASP A 279 -5.31 -1.68 -28.43
CA ASP A 279 -5.73 -0.64 -27.50
C ASP A 279 -6.94 -1.09 -26.66
N PHE A 280 -7.95 -1.73 -27.26
CA PHE A 280 -9.08 -2.29 -26.51
C PHE A 280 -8.68 -3.43 -25.57
N ASN A 281 -7.65 -4.22 -25.90
CA ASN A 281 -7.11 -5.23 -24.98
C ASN A 281 -6.56 -4.59 -23.73
N PHE A 282 -5.81 -3.48 -23.86
CA PHE A 282 -5.32 -2.72 -22.71
C PHE A 282 -6.48 -2.20 -21.85
N VAL A 283 -7.49 -1.60 -22.47
CA VAL A 283 -8.68 -1.09 -21.76
C VAL A 283 -9.37 -2.20 -20.96
N ILE A 284 -9.60 -3.36 -21.58
CA ILE A 284 -10.28 -4.50 -20.95
C ILE A 284 -9.42 -5.15 -19.86
N GLU A 285 -8.08 -5.13 -19.99
CA GLU A 285 -7.18 -5.60 -18.94
C GLU A 285 -7.30 -4.73 -17.68
N LYS A 286 -7.47 -3.42 -17.84
CA LYS A 286 -7.63 -2.48 -16.72
C LYS A 286 -9.04 -2.47 -16.15
N GLU A 287 -10.03 -2.53 -17.02
CA GLU A 287 -11.46 -2.57 -16.68
C GLU A 287 -12.13 -3.79 -17.32
N PRO A 288 -12.07 -4.98 -16.71
CA PRO A 288 -12.67 -6.20 -17.25
C PRO A 288 -14.20 -6.10 -17.45
N ASP A 289 -14.85 -5.21 -16.74
CA ASP A 289 -16.30 -4.97 -16.80
C ASP A 289 -16.68 -3.86 -17.81
N ASN A 290 -15.74 -3.38 -18.63
CA ASN A 290 -16.02 -2.40 -19.65
C ASN A 290 -16.70 -3.05 -20.88
N HIS A 291 -18.01 -3.25 -20.77
CA HIS A 291 -18.81 -3.95 -21.76
C HIS A 291 -18.79 -3.29 -23.15
N ILE A 292 -18.62 -1.96 -23.19
CA ILE A 292 -18.55 -1.22 -24.45
C ILE A 292 -17.24 -1.52 -25.17
N ALA A 293 -16.12 -1.54 -24.45
CA ALA A 293 -14.82 -1.91 -25.02
C ALA A 293 -14.85 -3.37 -25.52
N ILE A 294 -15.44 -4.29 -24.75
CA ILE A 294 -15.61 -5.70 -25.14
C ILE A 294 -16.46 -5.81 -26.41
N TYR A 295 -17.54 -5.05 -26.49
CA TYR A 295 -18.40 -5.06 -27.68
C TYR A 295 -17.69 -4.51 -28.93
N ASN A 296 -17.01 -3.40 -28.81
CA ASN A 296 -16.22 -2.81 -29.88
C ASN A 296 -15.12 -3.78 -30.35
N ARG A 297 -14.42 -4.42 -29.42
CA ARG A 297 -13.44 -5.46 -29.75
C ARG A 297 -14.06 -6.64 -30.45
N ALA A 298 -15.26 -7.10 -30.06
CA ALA A 298 -15.96 -8.17 -30.71
C ALA A 298 -16.28 -7.85 -32.19
N ILE A 299 -16.67 -6.59 -32.48
CA ILE A 299 -16.89 -6.13 -33.83
C ILE A 299 -15.60 -6.21 -34.65
N LEU A 300 -14.52 -5.66 -34.14
CA LEU A 300 -13.23 -5.63 -34.82
C LEU A 300 -12.65 -7.05 -35.05
N LEU A 301 -12.76 -7.93 -34.05
CA LEU A 301 -12.37 -9.34 -34.19
C LEU A 301 -13.15 -10.05 -35.29
N ASN A 302 -14.46 -9.77 -35.44
CA ASN A 302 -15.24 -10.28 -36.55
C ASN A 302 -14.78 -9.70 -37.90
N ASN A 303 -14.40 -8.43 -37.98
CA ASN A 303 -13.90 -7.78 -39.18
C ASN A 303 -12.61 -8.43 -39.70
N ILE A 304 -11.65 -8.67 -38.78
CA ILE A 304 -10.36 -9.31 -39.14
C ILE A 304 -10.46 -10.83 -39.31
N GLY A 305 -11.61 -11.44 -39.06
CA GLY A 305 -11.84 -12.88 -39.23
C GLY A 305 -11.51 -13.74 -38.00
N ASP A 306 -11.16 -13.14 -36.85
CA ASP A 306 -11.10 -13.89 -35.59
C ASP A 306 -12.49 -14.13 -35.00
N TYR A 307 -13.22 -15.02 -35.68
CA TYR A 307 -14.58 -15.40 -35.31
C TYR A 307 -14.65 -16.03 -33.91
N LYS A 308 -13.60 -16.74 -33.48
CA LYS A 308 -13.56 -17.38 -32.14
C LYS A 308 -13.41 -16.36 -31.03
N GLY A 309 -12.55 -15.36 -31.22
CA GLY A 309 -12.39 -14.23 -30.30
C GLY A 309 -13.68 -13.44 -30.16
N SER A 310 -14.27 -13.03 -31.30
CA SER A 310 -15.54 -12.31 -31.31
C SER A 310 -16.67 -13.09 -30.62
N MET A 311 -16.76 -14.40 -30.84
CA MET A 311 -17.76 -15.26 -30.18
C MET A 311 -17.60 -15.30 -28.66
N ARG A 312 -16.38 -15.32 -28.17
CA ARG A 312 -16.11 -15.29 -26.70
C ARG A 312 -16.60 -13.99 -26.08
N ASP A 313 -16.25 -12.85 -26.68
CA ASP A 313 -16.66 -11.53 -26.21
C ASP A 313 -18.19 -11.37 -26.25
N LEU A 314 -18.85 -11.73 -27.37
CA LEU A 314 -20.31 -11.69 -27.48
C LEU A 314 -21.00 -12.63 -26.50
N THR A 315 -20.44 -13.81 -26.23
CA THR A 315 -21.02 -14.76 -25.29
C THR A 315 -20.94 -14.24 -23.86
N LEU A 316 -19.84 -13.58 -23.49
CA LEU A 316 -19.69 -12.91 -22.20
C LEU A 316 -20.78 -11.85 -22.05
N LEU A 317 -20.91 -10.93 -23.02
CA LEU A 317 -21.91 -9.87 -22.99
C LEU A 317 -23.35 -10.38 -22.94
N ILE A 318 -23.67 -11.43 -23.69
CA ILE A 318 -25.02 -12.04 -23.73
C ILE A 318 -25.34 -12.72 -22.37
N ASN A 319 -24.39 -13.34 -21.75
CA ASN A 319 -24.60 -13.97 -20.43
C ASN A 319 -24.88 -12.93 -19.35
N GLU A 320 -24.24 -11.79 -19.41
CA GLU A 320 -24.41 -10.71 -18.44
C GLU A 320 -25.64 -9.87 -18.75
N TYR A 321 -25.89 -9.63 -20.05
CA TYR A 321 -27.07 -8.90 -20.56
C TYR A 321 -27.94 -9.82 -21.43
N PRO A 322 -28.83 -10.66 -20.88
CA PRO A 322 -29.65 -11.58 -21.63
C PRO A 322 -30.63 -10.92 -22.61
N GLN A 323 -30.79 -9.60 -22.56
CA GLN A 323 -31.63 -8.81 -23.47
C GLN A 323 -30.82 -8.04 -24.53
N PHE A 324 -29.52 -8.31 -24.65
CA PHE A 324 -28.66 -7.70 -25.65
C PHE A 324 -28.88 -8.36 -27.03
N TRP A 325 -29.99 -7.97 -27.70
CA TRP A 325 -30.45 -8.60 -28.92
C TRP A 325 -29.50 -8.46 -30.10
N ASP A 326 -28.80 -7.32 -30.21
CA ASP A 326 -27.80 -7.11 -31.25
C ASP A 326 -26.62 -8.07 -31.14
N GLY A 327 -26.20 -8.37 -29.89
CA GLY A 327 -25.19 -9.38 -29.62
C GLY A 327 -25.61 -10.79 -30.09
N TYR A 328 -26.87 -11.17 -29.88
CA TYR A 328 -27.37 -12.44 -30.40
C TYR A 328 -27.35 -12.47 -31.92
N LEU A 329 -27.80 -11.42 -32.62
CA LEU A 329 -27.80 -11.35 -34.06
C LEU A 329 -26.40 -11.42 -34.64
N MET A 330 -25.46 -10.67 -34.05
CA MET A 330 -24.07 -10.71 -34.48
C MET A 330 -23.45 -12.10 -34.24
N ARG A 331 -23.71 -12.71 -33.08
CA ARG A 331 -23.23 -14.07 -32.79
C ARG A 331 -23.84 -15.11 -33.75
N ALA A 332 -25.09 -14.97 -34.12
CA ALA A 332 -25.73 -15.83 -35.13
C ALA A 332 -25.05 -15.72 -36.51
N GLN A 333 -24.73 -14.51 -36.95
CA GLN A 333 -23.98 -14.31 -38.21
C GLN A 333 -22.60 -14.97 -38.16
N ILE A 334 -21.87 -14.83 -37.04
CA ILE A 334 -20.57 -15.46 -36.87
C ILE A 334 -20.68 -16.99 -36.83
N ARG A 335 -21.71 -17.55 -36.18
CA ARG A 335 -21.98 -18.98 -36.14
C ARG A 335 -22.23 -19.54 -37.56
N ARG A 336 -22.97 -18.81 -38.40
CA ARG A 336 -23.13 -19.19 -39.81
C ARG A 336 -21.82 -19.24 -40.58
N LYS A 337 -20.92 -18.25 -40.35
CA LYS A 337 -19.58 -18.24 -40.96
C LYS A 337 -18.72 -19.41 -40.51
N LEU A 338 -18.93 -19.90 -39.28
CA LEU A 338 -18.25 -21.06 -38.70
C LEU A 338 -18.91 -22.40 -39.00
N GLY A 339 -20.06 -22.41 -39.76
CA GLY A 339 -20.80 -23.61 -40.08
C GLY A 339 -21.77 -24.10 -38.98
N ASP A 340 -21.91 -23.42 -37.87
CA ASP A 340 -22.84 -23.72 -36.76
C ASP A 340 -24.23 -23.13 -37.10
N VAL A 341 -24.90 -23.69 -38.08
CA VAL A 341 -26.23 -23.24 -38.53
C VAL A 341 -27.27 -23.38 -37.44
N TYR A 342 -27.25 -24.50 -36.72
CA TYR A 342 -28.21 -24.76 -35.64
C TYR A 342 -28.09 -23.78 -34.48
N GLY A 343 -26.86 -23.46 -34.07
CA GLY A 343 -26.60 -22.43 -33.04
C GLY A 343 -27.05 -21.05 -33.52
N ALA A 344 -26.85 -20.70 -34.78
CA ALA A 344 -27.31 -19.44 -35.37
C ALA A 344 -28.84 -19.30 -35.34
N GLU A 345 -29.55 -20.32 -35.79
CA GLU A 345 -31.04 -20.34 -35.78
C GLU A 345 -31.58 -20.21 -34.34
N ARG A 346 -30.91 -20.81 -33.36
CA ARG A 346 -31.31 -20.71 -31.96
C ARG A 346 -31.14 -19.28 -31.39
N ASP A 347 -30.08 -18.56 -31.76
CA ASP A 347 -29.90 -17.18 -31.38
C ASP A 347 -30.93 -16.28 -32.07
N GLU A 348 -31.18 -16.43 -33.38
CA GLU A 348 -32.18 -15.69 -34.12
C GLU A 348 -33.60 -15.96 -33.58
N PHE A 349 -33.92 -17.20 -33.24
CA PHE A 349 -35.20 -17.55 -32.63
C PHE A 349 -35.44 -16.83 -31.31
N LYS A 350 -34.41 -16.72 -30.45
CA LYS A 350 -34.51 -15.95 -29.19
C LYS A 350 -34.87 -14.49 -29.43
N VAL A 351 -34.23 -13.84 -30.42
CA VAL A 351 -34.53 -12.47 -30.80
C VAL A 351 -35.94 -12.32 -31.35
N THR A 352 -36.34 -13.22 -32.24
CA THR A 352 -37.70 -13.22 -32.86
C THR A 352 -38.77 -13.44 -31.81
N LYS A 353 -38.57 -14.39 -30.89
CA LYS A 353 -39.47 -14.65 -29.76
C LYS A 353 -39.66 -13.42 -28.89
N ALA A 354 -38.54 -12.76 -28.51
CA ALA A 354 -38.58 -11.55 -27.71
C ALA A 354 -39.32 -10.39 -28.39
N ARG A 355 -39.12 -10.21 -29.69
CA ARG A 355 -39.88 -9.23 -30.50
C ARG A 355 -41.38 -9.49 -30.47
N ILE A 356 -41.79 -10.75 -30.67
CA ILE A 356 -43.21 -11.14 -30.66
C ILE A 356 -43.82 -10.94 -29.25
N GLU A 357 -43.12 -11.32 -28.20
CA GLU A 357 -43.56 -11.14 -26.83
C GLU A 357 -43.56 -9.66 -26.41
N GLY A 358 -42.59 -8.87 -26.83
CA GLY A 358 -42.52 -7.42 -26.63
C GLY A 358 -43.69 -6.66 -27.24
N VAL A 359 -44.10 -7.01 -28.44
CA VAL A 359 -45.30 -6.42 -29.10
C VAL A 359 -46.59 -6.75 -28.33
N LYS A 360 -46.66 -7.90 -27.64
CA LYS A 360 -47.80 -8.24 -26.78
C LYS A 360 -47.83 -7.45 -25.46
N LYS A 361 -46.68 -7.03 -24.93
CA LYS A 361 -46.57 -6.27 -23.69
C LYS A 361 -46.75 -4.76 -23.83
N THR A 362 -46.54 -4.18 -25.01
CA THR A 362 -46.70 -2.74 -25.27
C THR A 362 -48.14 -2.24 -25.27
N LYS A 363 -49.13 -3.14 -25.18
CA LYS A 363 -50.54 -2.77 -24.93
C LYS A 363 -50.94 -2.60 -23.47
N SER A 364 -50.03 -2.76 -22.51
CA SER A 364 -50.30 -2.62 -21.08
C SER A 364 -49.09 -2.06 -20.35
N LYS A 365 -49.26 -0.78 -19.91
CA LYS A 365 -48.52 -0.04 -18.90
C LYS A 365 -47.17 0.58 -19.28
N LYS A 366 -47.20 1.91 -19.45
CA LYS A 366 -46.05 2.79 -19.13
C LYS A 366 -45.52 2.46 -17.75
N LYS A 367 -44.33 1.86 -17.63
CA LYS A 367 -43.54 1.85 -16.43
C LYS A 367 -42.22 2.58 -16.70
N THR A 368 -41.98 3.56 -15.84
CA THR A 368 -40.76 4.34 -15.70
C THR A 368 -39.50 3.49 -15.92
N ARG A 369 -38.70 3.90 -16.91
CA ARG A 369 -37.33 3.48 -17.08
C ARG A 369 -36.52 3.79 -15.82
N LYS A 370 -35.99 2.81 -15.17
CA LYS A 370 -34.82 2.99 -14.31
C LYS A 370 -33.60 3.03 -15.23
N GLN A 371 -32.90 4.11 -15.13
CA GLN A 371 -31.74 4.53 -15.82
C GLN A 371 -30.54 3.73 -15.26
N ASP A 372 -30.12 2.68 -15.97
CA ASP A 372 -28.85 1.99 -15.79
C ASP A 372 -28.18 1.71 -17.15
N ASP A 373 -28.52 2.51 -18.18
CA ASP A 373 -27.74 2.58 -19.41
C ASP A 373 -26.67 3.65 -19.21
N LYS A 374 -25.43 3.24 -18.95
CA LYS A 374 -24.26 4.09 -19.17
C LYS A 374 -24.25 4.34 -20.68
N ASP A 375 -24.67 5.53 -21.08
CA ASP A 375 -24.72 5.94 -22.49
C ASP A 375 -23.31 5.97 -23.09
N LEU A 376 -23.16 5.53 -24.35
CA LEU A 376 -21.92 5.67 -25.12
C LEU A 376 -21.38 7.11 -25.12
N ALA A 377 -22.27 8.10 -24.89
CA ALA A 377 -21.92 9.51 -24.74
C ALA A 377 -21.08 9.81 -23.49
N ASP A 378 -21.07 8.93 -22.48
CA ASP A 378 -20.30 9.16 -21.26
C ASP A 378 -18.79 8.98 -21.45
N TYR A 379 -18.36 8.28 -22.48
CA TYR A 379 -16.93 8.07 -22.77
C TYR A 379 -16.29 9.15 -23.67
N ASN A 380 -17.10 10.01 -24.29
CA ASN A 380 -16.62 11.22 -25.00
C ASN A 380 -16.56 12.44 -24.08
N LYS A 381 -16.56 12.26 -22.76
CA LYS A 381 -16.46 13.37 -21.82
C LYS A 381 -15.05 13.97 -21.82
N LEU A 382 -15.02 15.30 -21.74
CA LEU A 382 -13.81 16.05 -21.41
C LEU A 382 -13.22 15.54 -20.11
N VAL A 383 -11.93 15.21 -20.14
CA VAL A 383 -11.20 14.81 -18.96
C VAL A 383 -10.87 16.05 -18.15
N GLU A 384 -11.49 16.19 -16.99
CA GLU A 384 -11.20 17.30 -16.09
C GLU A 384 -9.89 17.05 -15.32
N ASN A 385 -9.59 15.84 -14.96
CA ASN A 385 -8.29 15.37 -14.45
C ASN A 385 -8.23 13.84 -14.67
N ASP A 386 -7.33 13.38 -15.53
CA ASP A 386 -6.86 12.01 -15.45
C ASP A 386 -5.94 11.98 -14.22
N GLU A 387 -6.39 11.44 -13.09
CA GLU A 387 -5.50 11.22 -11.97
C GLU A 387 -4.34 10.40 -12.49
N GLN A 388 -3.15 10.98 -12.49
CA GLN A 388 -1.93 10.30 -12.89
C GLN A 388 -1.70 9.11 -11.93
N GLU A 389 -2.38 8.01 -12.18
CA GLU A 389 -1.93 6.70 -11.70
C GLU A 389 -0.67 6.31 -12.48
N GLY A 390 0.41 6.93 -12.12
CA GLY A 390 1.68 6.58 -12.74
C GLY A 390 2.56 7.79 -12.92
N THR A 391 3.02 8.37 -11.83
CA THR A 391 4.37 8.90 -11.85
C THR A 391 5.25 7.77 -12.34
N THR A 392 5.84 7.93 -13.55
CA THR A 392 6.99 7.14 -13.95
C THR A 392 7.94 7.13 -12.76
N GLU A 393 7.98 6.00 -12.05
CA GLU A 393 9.00 5.77 -11.05
C GLU A 393 10.31 5.75 -11.82
N TYR A 394 10.99 6.88 -11.86
CA TYR A 394 12.42 6.84 -12.12
C TYR A 394 12.99 5.94 -11.04
N ALA A 395 13.52 4.79 -11.47
CA ALA A 395 14.29 3.92 -10.61
C ALA A 395 15.44 4.77 -10.03
N SER A 396 15.21 5.35 -8.85
CA SER A 396 16.26 6.07 -8.16
C SER A 396 17.00 5.03 -7.33
N GLU A 397 18.26 4.82 -7.63
CA GLU A 397 19.19 3.97 -6.86
C GLU A 397 19.49 4.53 -5.45
N TYR A 398 18.69 5.48 -4.96
CA TYR A 398 18.90 6.12 -3.68
C TYR A 398 18.49 5.20 -2.53
N ARG A 399 19.45 4.96 -1.62
CA ARG A 399 19.22 4.21 -0.38
C ARG A 399 18.12 4.89 0.45
N GLY A 400 17.21 4.08 1.01
CA GLY A 400 16.17 4.57 1.93
C GLY A 400 14.87 5.02 1.29
N LYS A 401 14.74 5.06 -0.04
CA LYS A 401 13.45 5.23 -0.73
C LYS A 401 12.69 3.91 -0.79
N VAL A 402 11.40 3.96 -0.51
CA VAL A 402 10.50 2.81 -0.73
C VAL A 402 10.32 2.62 -2.24
N GLN A 403 10.95 1.57 -2.79
CA GLN A 403 10.97 1.32 -4.24
C GLN A 403 9.84 0.40 -4.70
N GLN A 404 9.31 -0.45 -3.83
CA GLN A 404 8.32 -1.47 -4.19
C GLN A 404 6.91 -1.06 -3.72
N ARG A 405 5.96 -1.01 -4.66
CA ARG A 405 4.54 -0.76 -4.37
C ARG A 405 3.75 -2.01 -4.02
N LYS A 406 4.22 -3.18 -4.46
CA LYS A 406 3.57 -4.47 -4.16
C LYS A 406 4.59 -5.37 -3.48
N VAL A 407 4.38 -5.61 -2.21
CA VAL A 407 5.18 -6.52 -1.39
C VAL A 407 4.28 -7.64 -0.92
N ALA A 408 4.76 -8.88 -1.00
CA ALA A 408 4.03 -10.02 -0.44
C ALA A 408 3.81 -9.83 1.07
N LEU A 409 2.60 -10.12 1.54
CA LEU A 409 2.28 -10.11 2.97
C LEU A 409 2.94 -11.32 3.64
N GLN A 410 4.04 -11.04 4.33
CA GLN A 410 4.79 -12.04 5.07
C GLN A 410 5.01 -11.57 6.51
N LEU A 411 4.75 -12.46 7.47
CA LEU A 411 5.03 -12.18 8.87
C LEU A 411 6.53 -12.13 9.16
N MET A 412 6.91 -11.35 10.16
CA MET A 412 8.20 -11.52 10.81
C MET A 412 8.26 -12.93 11.41
N PRO A 413 9.40 -13.63 11.26
CA PRO A 413 9.51 -15.04 11.63
C PRO A 413 9.39 -15.25 13.15
N LEU A 414 9.16 -16.51 13.54
CA LEU A 414 9.14 -16.89 14.94
C LEU A 414 10.50 -16.65 15.61
N TYR A 415 10.48 -16.33 16.89
CA TYR A 415 11.67 -16.37 17.72
C TYR A 415 11.90 -17.80 18.20
N VAL A 416 13.02 -18.37 17.77
CA VAL A 416 13.42 -19.75 17.99
C VAL A 416 14.63 -19.82 18.93
N LEU A 417 14.84 -20.98 19.53
CA LEU A 417 16.05 -21.27 20.28
C LEU A 417 17.08 -21.91 19.36
N SER A 418 18.29 -21.36 19.33
CA SER A 418 19.34 -21.73 18.41
C SER A 418 20.72 -21.63 19.04
N PHE A 419 21.71 -22.36 18.52
CA PHE A 419 23.11 -22.18 18.89
C PHE A 419 23.81 -21.05 18.12
N TYR A 420 23.06 -20.36 17.25
CA TYR A 420 23.55 -19.25 16.48
C TYR A 420 22.94 -17.93 16.96
N GLU A 421 23.82 -16.95 17.16
CA GLU A 421 23.40 -15.61 17.54
C GLU A 421 22.62 -14.92 16.41
N MET A 422 21.60 -14.16 16.78
CA MET A 422 20.84 -13.36 15.81
C MET A 422 21.74 -12.30 15.17
N GLN A 423 21.84 -12.31 13.84
CA GLN A 423 22.53 -11.28 13.10
C GLN A 423 21.53 -10.18 12.71
N SER A 424 21.30 -9.22 13.62
CA SER A 424 20.54 -8.02 13.28
C SER A 424 21.47 -6.95 12.75
N SER A 425 21.34 -6.63 11.46
CA SER A 425 22.12 -5.55 10.83
C SER A 425 21.54 -4.16 11.07
N LEU A 426 20.31 -4.04 11.56
CA LEU A 426 19.54 -2.78 11.52
C LEU A 426 18.90 -2.39 12.86
N THR A 427 18.71 -3.29 13.80
CA THR A 427 18.15 -2.99 15.12
C THR A 427 19.13 -3.38 16.21
N ASN A 428 19.30 -2.52 17.21
CA ASN A 428 20.05 -2.84 18.43
C ASN A 428 19.21 -3.74 19.37
N TYR A 429 18.27 -4.51 18.82
CA TYR A 429 17.41 -5.38 19.59
C TYR A 429 18.14 -6.68 19.93
N THR A 430 18.27 -6.98 21.21
CA THR A 430 18.87 -8.22 21.70
C THR A 430 17.79 -9.01 22.43
N PRO A 431 17.31 -10.12 21.84
CA PRO A 431 16.32 -10.97 22.48
C PRO A 431 16.87 -11.55 23.79
N TYR A 432 16.04 -11.55 24.85
CA TYR A 432 16.45 -12.04 26.17
C TYR A 432 15.35 -12.88 26.82
N ILE A 433 15.73 -14.07 27.31
CA ILE A 433 14.89 -14.93 28.16
C ILE A 433 15.72 -15.31 29.38
N ALA A 434 15.25 -14.94 30.57
CA ALA A 434 15.98 -15.15 31.83
C ALA A 434 16.32 -16.63 32.09
N GLN A 435 15.40 -17.55 31.78
CA GLN A 435 15.63 -18.98 31.95
C GLN A 435 16.71 -19.52 31.00
N VAL A 436 16.78 -19.01 29.77
CA VAL A 436 17.80 -19.38 28.77
C VAL A 436 19.18 -18.88 29.26
N GLU A 437 19.28 -17.64 29.72
CA GLU A 437 20.54 -17.11 30.26
C GLU A 437 21.01 -17.84 31.52
N LYS A 438 20.09 -18.20 32.39
CA LYS A 438 20.42 -19.05 33.54
C LYS A 438 20.98 -20.42 33.12
N MET A 439 20.40 -21.05 32.09
CA MET A 439 20.95 -22.31 31.54
C MET A 439 22.36 -22.11 30.96
N ASN A 440 22.59 -20.97 30.29
CA ASN A 440 23.92 -20.60 29.75
C ASN A 440 24.94 -20.39 30.85
N GLU A 441 24.61 -19.67 31.94
CA GLU A 441 25.45 -19.44 33.08
C GLU A 441 25.85 -20.75 33.81
N GLU A 442 24.86 -21.64 33.96
CA GLU A 442 25.03 -22.98 34.54
C GLU A 442 25.72 -23.97 33.60
N ARG A 443 25.99 -23.56 32.31
CA ARG A 443 26.60 -24.40 31.26
C ARG A 443 25.90 -25.76 31.04
N LYS A 444 24.57 -25.81 31.25
CA LYS A 444 23.78 -27.06 31.22
C LYS A 444 23.88 -27.82 29.89
N LEU A 445 23.91 -27.10 28.76
CA LEU A 445 23.99 -27.68 27.42
C LEU A 445 25.42 -27.87 26.91
N GLY A 446 26.42 -27.31 27.60
CA GLY A 446 27.81 -27.28 27.14
C GLY A 446 28.10 -26.32 25.96
N VAL A 447 27.06 -25.83 25.34
CA VAL A 447 27.06 -24.81 24.26
C VAL A 447 26.11 -23.68 24.66
N ARG A 448 26.35 -22.46 24.14
CA ARG A 448 25.49 -21.32 24.44
C ARG A 448 24.22 -21.38 23.59
N LEU A 449 23.08 -21.16 24.21
CA LEU A 449 21.78 -21.09 23.59
C LEU A 449 21.37 -19.62 23.42
N TYR A 450 20.93 -19.27 22.22
CA TYR A 450 20.47 -17.92 21.85
C TYR A 450 18.98 -17.94 21.50
N VAL A 451 18.33 -16.80 21.68
CA VAL A 451 17.02 -16.52 21.12
C VAL A 451 17.22 -15.80 19.79
N SER A 452 16.73 -16.33 18.70
CA SER A 452 16.98 -15.83 17.34
C SER A 452 15.71 -15.90 16.48
N ASN A 453 15.54 -14.96 15.56
CA ASN A 453 14.51 -14.99 14.52
C ASN A 453 15.12 -15.13 13.10
N THR A 454 16.40 -15.40 13.01
CA THR A 454 17.12 -15.58 11.75
C THR A 454 17.71 -16.98 11.65
N ASP A 455 17.45 -17.64 10.51
CA ASP A 455 18.11 -18.89 10.18
C ASP A 455 19.51 -18.59 9.62
N LYS A 456 20.51 -19.23 10.19
CA LYS A 456 21.85 -19.18 9.61
C LYS A 456 21.91 -20.13 8.40
N VAL A 457 22.45 -19.63 7.29
CA VAL A 457 22.74 -20.49 6.13
C VAL A 457 23.75 -21.55 6.55
N SER A 458 23.34 -22.83 6.53
CA SER A 458 24.21 -23.95 6.86
C SER A 458 25.25 -24.12 5.77
N THR A 459 26.55 -24.14 6.14
CA THR A 459 27.63 -24.56 5.25
C THR A 459 27.85 -26.07 5.43
N ASP A 460 28.44 -26.73 4.42
CA ASP A 460 28.74 -28.16 4.51
C ASP A 460 29.58 -28.51 5.76
N GLU A 461 30.47 -27.62 6.16
CA GLU A 461 31.30 -27.77 7.36
C GLU A 461 30.47 -27.69 8.65
N THR A 462 29.54 -26.72 8.76
CA THR A 462 28.62 -26.62 9.91
C THR A 462 27.66 -27.79 9.97
N VAL A 463 27.14 -28.26 8.84
CA VAL A 463 26.28 -29.45 8.79
C VAL A 463 27.01 -30.69 9.28
N LYS A 464 28.27 -30.87 8.86
CA LYS A 464 29.09 -31.98 9.36
C LYS A 464 29.31 -31.92 10.87
N MET A 465 29.63 -30.73 11.42
CA MET A 465 29.79 -30.55 12.87
C MET A 465 28.52 -30.91 13.65
N LEU A 466 27.33 -30.55 13.10
CA LEU A 466 26.06 -30.90 13.73
C LEU A 466 25.83 -32.42 13.74
N PHE A 467 26.12 -33.13 12.65
CA PHE A 467 26.00 -34.58 12.62
C PHE A 467 27.01 -35.27 13.56
N ASP A 468 28.24 -34.76 13.65
CA ASP A 468 29.24 -35.26 14.59
C ASP A 468 28.75 -35.10 16.04
N ASP A 469 28.11 -33.97 16.39
CA ASP A 469 27.51 -33.73 17.70
C ASP A 469 26.30 -34.63 17.99
N ILE A 470 25.39 -34.78 17.00
CA ILE A 470 24.25 -35.72 17.09
C ILE A 470 24.72 -37.14 17.42
N ASN A 471 25.74 -37.62 16.70
CA ASN A 471 26.30 -38.96 16.93
C ASN A 471 26.90 -39.07 18.33
N TYR A 472 27.71 -38.05 18.73
CA TYR A 472 28.31 -38.02 20.07
C TYR A 472 27.25 -38.07 21.19
N LEU A 473 26.18 -37.28 21.04
CA LEU A 473 25.08 -37.23 22.02
C LEU A 473 24.27 -38.51 22.04
N THR A 474 24.08 -39.17 20.89
CA THR A 474 23.43 -40.48 20.78
C THR A 474 24.20 -41.55 21.54
N ASP A 475 25.53 -41.65 21.32
CA ASP A 475 26.40 -42.58 22.05
C ASP A 475 26.37 -42.33 23.57
N LYS A 476 26.25 -41.07 24.00
CA LYS A 476 26.13 -40.70 25.41
C LYS A 476 24.81 -41.12 26.04
N LEU A 477 23.71 -40.99 25.28
CA LEU A 477 22.37 -41.39 25.71
C LEU A 477 22.28 -42.92 25.85
N ASP A 478 22.88 -43.70 24.93
CA ASP A 478 22.92 -45.14 24.95
C ASP A 478 23.72 -45.71 26.13
N GLN A 479 24.72 -44.96 26.61
CA GLN A 479 25.51 -45.28 27.80
C GLN A 479 24.79 -45.00 29.14
N GLY A 480 23.57 -44.44 29.11
CA GLY A 480 22.73 -44.26 30.31
C GLY A 480 23.27 -43.18 31.27
N THR A 481 23.82 -42.11 30.76
CA THR A 481 24.43 -41.04 31.58
C THR A 481 23.37 -40.15 32.26
N ASN A 482 23.72 -39.56 33.41
CA ASN A 482 22.85 -38.66 34.24
C ASN A 482 22.49 -37.33 33.54
N ILE A 483 22.86 -37.14 32.26
CA ILE A 483 22.65 -35.91 31.47
C ILE A 483 21.55 -36.09 30.39
N ALA A 484 20.70 -37.11 30.53
CA ALA A 484 19.73 -37.47 29.48
C ALA A 484 18.86 -36.29 29.02
N THR A 485 18.28 -35.51 29.92
CA THR A 485 17.40 -34.38 29.56
C THR A 485 18.17 -33.27 28.78
N THR A 486 19.36 -32.90 29.23
CA THR A 486 20.15 -31.86 28.56
C THR A 486 20.75 -32.34 27.26
N ALA A 487 21.12 -33.63 27.16
CA ALA A 487 21.62 -34.24 25.92
C ALA A 487 20.51 -34.33 24.86
N LEU A 488 19.28 -34.71 25.24
CA LEU A 488 18.13 -34.72 24.36
C LEU A 488 17.76 -33.34 23.86
N MET A 489 17.77 -32.32 24.76
CA MET A 489 17.50 -30.92 24.33
C MET A 489 18.53 -30.40 23.34
N ARG A 490 19.82 -30.67 23.60
CA ARG A 490 20.90 -30.25 22.70
C ARG A 490 20.77 -30.95 21.35
N ARG A 491 20.60 -32.27 21.34
CA ARG A 491 20.44 -33.08 20.12
C ARG A 491 19.23 -32.68 19.30
N ALA A 492 18.11 -32.33 19.96
CA ALA A 492 16.93 -31.85 19.27
C ALA A 492 17.18 -30.51 18.56
N ILE A 493 17.94 -29.59 19.16
CA ILE A 493 18.29 -28.32 18.51
C ILE A 493 19.24 -28.56 17.31
N ASP A 494 20.16 -29.53 17.42
CA ASP A 494 20.98 -29.95 16.27
C ASP A 494 20.10 -30.55 15.14
N TYR A 495 19.16 -31.43 15.49
CA TYR A 495 18.16 -31.98 14.55
C TYR A 495 17.34 -30.90 13.86
N TYR A 496 16.93 -29.83 14.59
CA TYR A 496 16.25 -28.67 13.99
C TYR A 496 17.10 -28.03 12.88
N HIS A 497 18.39 -27.85 13.11
CA HIS A 497 19.30 -27.23 12.15
C HIS A 497 19.61 -28.10 10.94
N VAL A 498 19.63 -29.46 11.10
CA VAL A 498 19.80 -30.39 9.96
C VAL A 498 18.45 -30.79 9.33
N ARG A 499 17.34 -30.23 9.82
CA ARG A 499 15.95 -30.45 9.35
C ARG A 499 15.44 -31.88 9.53
N ASP A 500 15.97 -32.63 10.47
CA ASP A 500 15.42 -33.92 10.93
C ASP A 500 14.41 -33.66 12.07
N PHE A 501 13.26 -33.13 11.69
CA PHE A 501 12.24 -32.70 12.64
C PHE A 501 11.62 -33.91 13.39
N GLU A 502 11.50 -35.07 12.76
CA GLU A 502 10.91 -36.27 13.36
C GLU A 502 11.74 -36.73 14.56
N SER A 503 13.05 -36.87 14.39
CA SER A 503 13.96 -37.28 15.48
C SER A 503 13.99 -36.24 16.60
N GLY A 504 14.04 -34.93 16.22
CA GLY A 504 14.03 -33.84 17.20
C GLY A 504 12.73 -33.74 18.01
N LEU A 505 11.58 -33.99 17.39
CA LEU A 505 10.28 -34.00 18.08
C LEU A 505 10.20 -35.16 19.08
N ALA A 506 10.70 -36.36 18.73
CA ALA A 506 10.75 -37.50 19.61
C ALA A 506 11.61 -37.22 20.86
N ASP A 507 12.74 -36.54 20.69
CA ASP A 507 13.58 -36.11 21.81
C ASP A 507 12.83 -35.12 22.72
N MET A 508 12.12 -34.12 22.15
CA MET A 508 11.37 -33.14 22.93
C MET A 508 10.16 -33.76 23.66
N ASP A 509 9.47 -34.69 23.03
CA ASP A 509 8.39 -35.45 23.69
C ASP A 509 8.90 -36.21 24.91
N SER A 510 10.09 -36.82 24.80
CA SER A 510 10.75 -37.53 25.92
C SER A 510 11.14 -36.56 27.03
N VAL A 511 11.66 -35.37 26.68
CA VAL A 511 11.99 -34.33 27.67
C VAL A 511 10.74 -33.82 28.39
N ILE A 512 9.67 -33.53 27.67
CA ILE A 512 8.40 -33.05 28.26
C ILE A 512 7.72 -34.10 29.14
N ALA A 513 7.75 -35.37 28.73
CA ALA A 513 7.21 -36.46 29.54
C ALA A 513 7.92 -36.58 30.90
N ASN A 514 9.24 -36.36 30.92
CA ASN A 514 10.04 -36.46 32.14
C ASN A 514 10.10 -35.11 32.93
N SER A 515 9.86 -34.00 32.29
CA SER A 515 9.95 -32.65 32.87
C SER A 515 8.87 -31.74 32.29
N PRO A 516 7.60 -31.85 32.72
CA PRO A 516 6.48 -31.08 32.16
C PRO A 516 6.51 -29.57 32.45
N ASP A 517 7.44 -29.13 33.31
CA ASP A 517 7.72 -27.75 33.68
C ASP A 517 8.89 -27.13 32.90
N ASN A 518 9.43 -27.87 31.94
CA ASN A 518 10.53 -27.37 31.11
C ASN A 518 10.02 -26.49 29.96
N MET A 519 10.03 -25.15 30.19
CA MET A 519 9.58 -24.17 29.21
C MET A 519 10.38 -24.24 27.90
N VAL A 520 11.68 -24.47 27.94
CA VAL A 520 12.57 -24.54 26.77
C VAL A 520 12.18 -25.69 25.86
N ALA A 521 11.78 -26.85 26.43
CA ALA A 521 11.35 -28.01 25.64
C ALA A 521 10.08 -27.73 24.84
N TYR A 522 9.09 -27.06 25.44
CA TYR A 522 7.88 -26.64 24.70
C TYR A 522 8.20 -25.62 23.60
N MET A 523 9.12 -24.69 23.87
CA MET A 523 9.52 -23.70 22.87
C MET A 523 10.21 -24.37 21.67
N VAL A 524 11.14 -25.31 21.93
CA VAL A 524 11.84 -26.07 20.87
C VAL A 524 10.87 -26.98 20.12
N ARG A 525 9.93 -27.65 20.79
CA ARG A 525 8.93 -28.49 20.11
C ARG A 525 8.03 -27.67 19.20
N GLY A 526 7.50 -26.54 19.68
CA GLY A 526 6.64 -25.66 18.89
C GLY A 526 7.35 -25.09 17.66
N GLN A 527 8.64 -24.69 17.78
CA GLN A 527 9.43 -24.21 16.63
C GLN A 527 9.67 -25.31 15.59
N MET A 528 9.91 -26.54 16.01
CA MET A 528 10.09 -27.69 15.11
C MET A 528 8.83 -28.03 14.33
N GLN A 529 7.69 -28.15 15.03
CA GLN A 529 6.39 -28.40 14.40
C GLN A 529 6.07 -27.31 13.38
N TYR A 530 6.35 -26.04 13.70
CA TYR A 530 6.17 -24.93 12.78
C TYR A 530 7.09 -25.04 11.57
N ALA A 531 8.37 -25.33 11.77
CA ALA A 531 9.33 -25.49 10.68
C ALA A 531 8.96 -26.66 9.75
N GLN A 532 8.52 -27.78 10.31
CA GLN A 532 8.05 -28.95 9.56
C GLN A 532 6.85 -28.59 8.70
N ILE A 533 5.80 -27.97 9.29
CA ILE A 533 4.58 -27.66 8.55
C ILE A 533 4.82 -26.63 7.46
N CYS A 534 5.78 -25.70 7.62
CA CYS A 534 6.16 -24.75 6.57
C CYS A 534 6.92 -25.40 5.41
N VAL A 535 7.62 -26.53 5.66
CA VAL A 535 8.24 -27.34 4.60
C VAL A 535 7.18 -28.12 3.82
N ASP A 536 6.23 -28.72 4.53
CA ASP A 536 5.16 -29.51 3.93
C ASP A 536 4.11 -28.63 3.23
N HIS A 537 3.92 -27.39 3.70
CA HIS A 537 2.92 -26.43 3.25
C HIS A 537 3.54 -25.03 3.04
N PRO A 538 4.38 -24.84 1.99
CA PRO A 538 5.08 -23.57 1.73
C PRO A 538 4.14 -22.39 1.45
N GLU A 539 2.89 -22.65 1.07
CA GLU A 539 1.86 -21.63 0.88
C GLU A 539 1.49 -20.90 2.19
N LEU A 540 1.73 -21.49 3.35
CA LEU A 540 1.44 -20.87 4.66
C LEU A 540 2.39 -19.69 4.96
N VAL A 541 3.56 -19.64 4.33
CA VAL A 541 4.55 -18.57 4.56
C VAL A 541 4.10 -17.23 3.94
N GLN A 542 3.28 -17.27 2.89
CA GLN A 542 2.75 -16.07 2.21
C GLN A 542 1.25 -15.95 2.52
N ILE A 543 0.90 -15.05 3.44
CA ILE A 543 -0.46 -14.92 3.97
C ILE A 543 -1.47 -14.53 2.89
N ASP A 544 -1.06 -13.70 1.92
CA ASP A 544 -1.90 -13.28 0.79
C ASP A 544 -2.19 -14.41 -0.22
N LYS A 545 -1.46 -15.52 -0.12
CA LYS A 545 -1.63 -16.73 -0.94
C LYS A 545 -2.10 -17.94 -0.14
N ALA A 546 -2.15 -17.82 1.19
CA ALA A 546 -2.61 -18.88 2.06
C ALA A 546 -4.09 -19.21 1.76
N PRO A 547 -4.47 -20.52 1.85
CA PRO A 547 -5.86 -20.90 1.65
C PRO A 547 -6.77 -20.26 2.71
N LEU A 548 -7.98 -19.83 2.31
CA LEU A 548 -8.98 -19.22 3.20
C LEU A 548 -9.31 -20.03 4.45
N SER A 549 -9.01 -21.33 4.44
CA SER A 549 -9.09 -22.20 5.60
C SER A 549 -8.04 -23.29 5.46
N PRO A 550 -7.14 -23.48 6.43
CA PRO A 550 -6.23 -24.63 6.46
C PRO A 550 -7.00 -25.95 6.48
N SER A 551 -6.42 -27.00 5.88
CA SER A 551 -6.98 -28.36 5.98
C SER A 551 -7.08 -28.81 7.45
N ASN A 552 -7.92 -29.80 7.73
CA ASN A 552 -8.10 -30.29 9.09
C ASN A 552 -6.78 -30.78 9.71
N ASP A 553 -5.93 -31.45 8.92
CA ASP A 553 -4.63 -31.95 9.38
C ASP A 553 -3.67 -30.81 9.72
N VAL A 554 -3.57 -29.79 8.85
CA VAL A 554 -2.79 -28.58 9.10
C VAL A 554 -3.31 -27.84 10.34
N ARG A 555 -4.64 -27.70 10.47
CA ARG A 555 -5.26 -27.07 11.64
C ARG A 555 -4.96 -27.80 12.94
N MET A 556 -4.94 -29.12 12.91
CA MET A 556 -4.59 -29.92 14.08
C MET A 556 -3.15 -29.64 14.54
N VAL A 557 -2.19 -29.65 13.62
CA VAL A 557 -0.79 -29.34 13.93
C VAL A 557 -0.64 -27.91 14.45
N LEU A 558 -1.27 -26.92 13.79
CA LEU A 558 -1.23 -25.53 14.26
C LEU A 558 -1.80 -25.39 15.68
N ASN A 559 -2.89 -26.11 16.02
CA ASN A 559 -3.43 -26.11 17.37
C ASN A 559 -2.49 -26.74 18.40
N ASN A 560 -1.72 -27.78 18.04
CA ASN A 560 -0.70 -28.36 18.91
C ASN A 560 0.40 -27.33 19.21
N ILE A 561 0.83 -26.56 18.19
CA ILE A 561 1.81 -25.47 18.35
C ILE A 561 1.26 -24.39 19.27
N VAL A 562 -0.02 -24.01 19.13
CA VAL A 562 -0.71 -23.06 20.03
C VAL A 562 -0.66 -23.55 21.48
N GLN A 563 -0.88 -24.86 21.72
CA GLN A 563 -0.79 -25.46 23.07
C GLN A 563 0.63 -25.40 23.62
N ASP A 564 1.65 -25.67 22.80
CA ASP A 564 3.04 -25.61 23.23
C ASP A 564 3.43 -24.19 23.64
N TYR A 565 3.14 -23.17 22.81
CA TYR A 565 3.37 -21.78 23.20
C TYR A 565 2.46 -21.32 24.35
N GLY A 566 1.28 -21.91 24.50
CA GLY A 566 0.44 -21.75 25.70
C GLY A 566 1.13 -22.23 26.97
N ASN A 567 1.83 -23.38 26.90
CA ASN A 567 2.65 -23.90 28.01
C ASN A 567 3.89 -23.03 28.28
N VAL A 568 4.56 -22.52 27.23
CA VAL A 568 5.65 -21.53 27.37
C VAL A 568 5.16 -20.34 28.18
N ILE A 569 4.02 -19.75 27.81
CA ILE A 569 3.44 -18.57 28.49
C ILE A 569 3.01 -18.92 29.92
N ARG A 570 2.46 -20.11 30.16
CA ARG A 570 2.05 -20.56 31.50
C ARG A 570 3.25 -20.66 32.44
N LEU A 571 4.38 -21.17 31.94
CA LEU A 571 5.61 -21.41 32.71
C LEU A 571 6.45 -20.13 32.88
N ASP A 572 6.45 -19.25 31.89
CA ASP A 572 7.10 -17.94 31.98
C ASP A 572 6.32 -16.85 31.24
N LYS A 573 5.78 -15.91 32.01
CA LYS A 573 5.00 -14.76 31.47
C LYS A 573 5.84 -13.51 31.27
N THR A 574 7.14 -13.56 31.59
CA THR A 574 7.97 -12.38 31.68
C THR A 574 8.67 -11.98 30.39
N HIS A 575 8.66 -12.85 29.39
CA HIS A 575 9.23 -12.58 28.07
C HIS A 575 8.16 -12.50 26.96
N PRO A 576 8.37 -11.71 25.90
CA PRO A 576 7.35 -11.48 24.88
C PRO A 576 7.23 -12.61 23.84
N PHE A 577 8.23 -13.49 23.70
CA PHE A 577 8.36 -14.41 22.55
C PHE A 577 7.31 -15.51 22.52
N GLY A 578 6.89 -16.02 23.67
CA GLY A 578 5.81 -17.01 23.74
C GLY A 578 4.48 -16.46 23.19
N TYR A 579 4.15 -15.21 23.55
CA TYR A 579 2.98 -14.51 23.03
C TYR A 579 3.13 -14.20 21.54
N PHE A 580 4.29 -13.67 21.12
CA PHE A 580 4.58 -13.35 19.74
C PHE A 580 4.46 -14.57 18.81
N ASN A 581 5.10 -15.68 19.19
CA ASN A 581 5.08 -16.90 18.41
C ASN A 581 3.67 -17.49 18.31
N ARG A 582 2.92 -17.51 19.42
CA ARG A 582 1.54 -17.99 19.40
C ARG A 582 0.63 -17.12 18.55
N ALA A 583 0.82 -15.81 18.58
CA ALA A 583 0.12 -14.87 17.73
C ALA A 583 0.36 -15.13 16.22
N ASN A 584 1.60 -15.44 15.83
CA ASN A 584 1.91 -15.82 14.45
C ASN A 584 1.10 -17.05 14.03
N ILE A 585 0.94 -18.05 14.90
CA ILE A 585 0.14 -19.23 14.60
C ILE A 585 -1.35 -18.89 14.50
N TYR A 586 -1.87 -18.01 15.35
CA TYR A 586 -3.27 -17.54 15.25
C TYR A 586 -3.54 -16.84 13.91
N ILE A 587 -2.57 -16.11 13.34
CA ILE A 587 -2.71 -15.55 11.98
C ILE A 587 -2.94 -16.65 10.94
N LEU A 588 -2.17 -17.76 11.01
CA LEU A 588 -2.31 -18.89 10.09
C LEU A 588 -3.63 -19.67 10.30
N LEU A 589 -4.20 -19.59 11.49
CA LEU A 589 -5.53 -20.13 11.81
C LEU A 589 -6.68 -19.18 11.42
N HIS A 590 -6.37 -17.96 10.97
CA HIS A 590 -7.29 -16.84 10.73
C HIS A 590 -8.00 -16.31 11.99
N ASP A 591 -7.47 -16.62 13.18
CA ASP A 591 -7.96 -16.14 14.48
C ASP A 591 -7.33 -14.77 14.82
N TYR A 592 -7.58 -13.77 13.99
CA TYR A 592 -6.91 -12.47 14.05
C TYR A 592 -7.13 -11.73 15.38
N ASP A 593 -8.28 -11.85 16.01
CA ASP A 593 -8.55 -11.23 17.31
C ASP A 593 -7.64 -11.80 18.42
N LEU A 594 -7.40 -13.11 18.41
CA LEU A 594 -6.48 -13.75 19.34
C LEU A 594 -5.04 -13.35 19.05
N ALA A 595 -4.68 -13.25 17.77
CA ALA A 595 -3.35 -12.80 17.37
C ALA A 595 -3.08 -11.36 17.85
N VAL A 596 -3.99 -10.40 17.60
CA VAL A 596 -3.86 -9.00 18.05
C VAL A 596 -3.75 -8.91 19.57
N ASN A 597 -4.51 -9.73 20.31
CA ASN A 597 -4.44 -9.75 21.75
C ASN A 597 -3.06 -10.23 22.25
N ASP A 598 -2.53 -11.31 21.68
CA ASP A 598 -1.22 -11.84 22.05
C ASP A 598 -0.08 -10.90 21.66
N TYR A 599 -0.09 -10.30 20.45
CA TYR A 599 0.90 -9.24 20.12
C TYR A 599 0.81 -8.06 21.08
N THR A 600 -0.39 -7.66 21.48
CA THR A 600 -0.57 -6.58 22.47
C THR A 600 0.02 -6.96 23.82
N LYS A 601 -0.10 -8.23 24.23
CA LYS A 601 0.58 -8.73 25.44
C LYS A 601 2.09 -8.72 25.27
N ALA A 602 2.62 -9.19 24.15
CA ALA A 602 4.06 -9.10 23.85
C ALA A 602 4.59 -7.66 23.95
N LEU A 603 3.88 -6.71 23.34
CA LEU A 603 4.21 -5.28 23.37
C LEU A 603 4.05 -4.63 24.76
N SER A 604 3.17 -5.15 25.61
CA SER A 604 3.05 -4.70 26.99
C SER A 604 4.25 -5.12 27.86
N ILE A 605 4.96 -6.19 27.48
CA ILE A 605 6.17 -6.68 28.11
C ILE A 605 7.39 -5.92 27.56
N ASP A 606 7.45 -5.78 26.25
CA ASP A 606 8.53 -5.07 25.54
C ASP A 606 7.95 -4.11 24.48
N GLY A 607 7.86 -2.83 24.83
CA GLY A 607 7.37 -1.76 23.94
C GLY A 607 8.33 -1.40 22.79
N THR A 608 9.53 -2.01 22.74
CA THR A 608 10.52 -1.81 21.67
C THR A 608 10.54 -2.97 20.66
N PHE A 609 9.62 -3.91 20.79
CA PHE A 609 9.56 -5.12 19.98
C PHE A 609 8.97 -4.81 18.56
N ALA A 610 9.83 -4.39 17.64
CA ALA A 610 9.45 -3.94 16.29
C ALA A 610 8.67 -5.01 15.50
N ASP A 611 9.09 -6.28 15.58
CA ASP A 611 8.46 -7.38 14.86
C ASP A 611 7.00 -7.60 15.32
N ALA A 612 6.72 -7.38 16.60
CA ALA A 612 5.37 -7.50 17.14
C ALA A 612 4.46 -6.36 16.66
N TYR A 613 4.95 -5.13 16.56
CA TYR A 613 4.20 -4.04 15.90
C TYR A 613 3.93 -4.37 14.44
N PHE A 614 4.93 -4.85 13.72
CA PHE A 614 4.79 -5.18 12.31
C PHE A 614 3.71 -6.24 12.08
N ASN A 615 3.78 -7.36 12.80
CA ASN A 615 2.84 -8.47 12.64
C ASN A 615 1.45 -8.09 13.16
N ARG A 616 1.33 -7.29 14.24
CA ARG A 616 0.04 -6.76 14.71
C ARG A 616 -0.57 -5.81 13.69
N GLY A 617 0.26 -5.00 13.04
CA GLY A 617 -0.15 -4.13 11.94
C GLY A 617 -0.76 -4.92 10.80
N ILE A 618 -0.13 -6.01 10.38
CA ILE A 618 -0.69 -6.93 9.37
C ILE A 618 -2.02 -7.54 9.87
N ALA A 619 -2.07 -8.03 11.12
CA ALA A 619 -3.28 -8.62 11.69
C ALA A 619 -4.46 -7.63 11.69
N ASN A 620 -4.23 -6.37 12.07
CA ASN A 620 -5.23 -5.31 12.04
C ASN A 620 -5.71 -5.00 10.63
N ILE A 621 -4.80 -4.96 9.63
CA ILE A 621 -5.17 -4.78 8.21
C ILE A 621 -6.05 -5.93 7.72
N LEU A 622 -5.71 -7.18 8.05
CA LEU A 622 -6.51 -8.36 7.68
C LEU A 622 -7.91 -8.37 8.34
N GLN A 623 -8.07 -7.71 9.49
CA GLN A 623 -9.37 -7.49 10.14
C GLN A 623 -10.15 -6.30 9.54
N GLY A 624 -9.60 -5.57 8.58
CA GLY A 624 -10.19 -4.33 8.06
C GLY A 624 -9.97 -3.09 8.93
N LYS A 625 -9.21 -3.19 10.03
CA LYS A 625 -8.82 -2.08 10.91
C LYS A 625 -7.59 -1.36 10.37
N LYS A 626 -7.76 -0.76 9.18
CA LYS A 626 -6.66 -0.19 8.40
C LYS A 626 -5.87 0.88 9.17
N ALA A 627 -6.56 1.79 9.88
CA ALA A 627 -5.91 2.90 10.59
C ALA A 627 -4.99 2.40 11.71
N GLU A 628 -5.46 1.45 12.51
CA GLU A 628 -4.69 0.82 13.58
C GLU A 628 -3.49 0.05 13.02
N GLY A 629 -3.72 -0.67 11.90
CA GLY A 629 -2.67 -1.42 11.22
C GLY A 629 -1.55 -0.52 10.69
N LEU A 630 -1.89 0.60 10.05
CA LEU A 630 -0.91 1.58 9.56
C LEU A 630 -0.14 2.26 10.72
N ALA A 631 -0.79 2.53 11.84
CA ALA A 631 -0.13 3.08 13.03
C ALA A 631 0.91 2.10 13.61
N ASP A 632 0.58 0.81 13.69
CA ASP A 632 1.50 -0.23 14.13
C ASP A 632 2.69 -0.38 13.15
N LEU A 633 2.44 -0.38 11.84
CA LEU A 633 3.50 -0.42 10.83
C LEU A 633 4.42 0.82 10.91
N SER A 634 3.87 2.01 11.15
CA SER A 634 4.66 3.23 11.36
C SER A 634 5.58 3.08 12.58
N GLN A 635 5.06 2.52 13.69
CA GLN A 635 5.85 2.27 14.89
C GLN A 635 6.95 1.23 14.64
N ALA A 636 6.66 0.15 13.91
CA ALA A 636 7.67 -0.83 13.50
C ALA A 636 8.79 -0.19 12.67
N GLY A 637 8.43 0.70 11.73
CA GLY A 637 9.38 1.45 10.92
C GLY A 637 10.27 2.38 11.75
N GLU A 638 9.71 3.07 12.75
CA GLU A 638 10.48 3.89 13.70
C GLU A 638 11.51 3.07 14.48
N LEU A 639 11.15 1.86 14.86
CA LEU A 639 12.03 0.94 15.59
C LEU A 639 13.08 0.27 14.68
N GLY A 640 13.09 0.58 13.36
CA GLY A 640 14.12 0.15 12.43
C GLY A 640 13.70 -0.96 11.46
N LEU A 641 12.42 -1.34 11.45
CA LEU A 641 11.90 -2.37 10.53
C LEU A 641 11.37 -1.71 9.24
N TYR A 642 12.27 -1.42 8.31
CA TYR A 642 11.99 -0.55 7.15
C TYR A 642 11.06 -1.15 6.10
N SER A 643 10.90 -2.49 6.06
CA SER A 643 9.89 -3.17 5.25
C SER A 643 8.47 -2.68 5.55
N ALA A 644 8.24 -2.15 6.75
CA ALA A 644 6.97 -1.56 7.15
C ALA A 644 6.52 -0.41 6.23
N TYR A 645 7.44 0.43 5.76
CA TYR A 645 7.10 1.56 4.88
C TYR A 645 6.60 1.12 3.49
N SER A 646 7.05 -0.05 3.01
CA SER A 646 6.52 -0.62 1.77
C SER A 646 5.05 -1.05 1.92
N LEU A 647 4.70 -1.64 3.07
CA LEU A 647 3.31 -1.99 3.39
C LEU A 647 2.46 -0.74 3.64
N ILE A 648 2.98 0.27 4.33
CA ILE A 648 2.28 1.55 4.52
C ILE A 648 1.91 2.13 3.15
N LYS A 649 2.86 2.22 2.23
CA LYS A 649 2.62 2.72 0.87
C LYS A 649 1.58 1.90 0.10
N GLN A 650 1.58 0.57 0.28
CA GLN A 650 0.64 -0.34 -0.37
C GLN A 650 -0.79 -0.18 0.15
N TYR A 651 -0.95 0.06 1.46
CA TYR A 651 -2.24 0.08 2.13
C TYR A 651 -2.74 1.49 2.52
N SER A 652 -1.95 2.56 2.34
CA SER A 652 -2.38 3.93 2.65
C SER A 652 -3.42 4.50 1.66
N LYS A 653 -3.54 3.90 0.48
CA LYS A 653 -4.49 4.29 -0.58
C LYS A 653 -5.91 3.78 -0.35
#